data_29b206da456cf590b62cedb5b96c8b82
#
_entry.id   29b206da456cf590b62cedb5b96c8b82
#
_cell.length_a   1.000
_cell.length_b   1.000
_cell.length_c   1.000
_cell.angle_alpha   90.00
_cell.angle_beta   90.00
_cell.angle_gamma   90.00
#
_symmetry.space_group_name_H-M   'P 1'
#
loop_
_entity.id
_entity.type
_entity.pdbx_description
1 polymer ?
#
loop_
_entity_poly.entity_id
_entity_poly.type
_entity_poly.pdbx_seq_one_letter_code
_entity_poly.pdbx_strand_id
1 'polypeptide(L)'
;VHREEIIRQACATFRTVLNDPNFGDMWYGGHEAASYSHLFASKDLLNNRIDQLSLPEDYYDYIVFDEAHHIVADSYQKILRKFKPKVLLGLTATPERMDARDITVYFGRHISAEIRLDTALNNRLLSPFHYYGITDAVDLSEVRWERGHYVPAELSKVYTANDQRTGVIFRKIEEYLPNYRDVRALCFCVDREHAKYMNAKFTLAGLKSDYLVTDNAQDRHVKVKSLVQKKINYLFVVDMFNEGVDIPEIDTILFLRPTESLTIFLQQFGRGLRKVKGKTHLTVLDFVGHSRAEFNYADRFRALTGRTSMSIREEVERDFPHLPLNCHIQLEEKAKAYVLENIKGYINGFRKNRIISTIQHFSKDYSEPLSLSSFLRLTHVPIEKLYNGTTWNELLYLAGVEKSMSGMNIELSRAVNKKWLSTDSHSYFSFIHRLASCKFRIRESMLTDKEKKMALMLYYDLYDAAGVYGSLQDMFDRLSDDRMFVDEVCEVTAYLMDHCNALEKDDNSSLNNVMPLKLHGVYTKSQIQVAIGTSTIAKKSSNREGCERNVLNGVALEAMFVDIIKDREIGSNTNYNDFAQSSYKFHWETQNKVSPESLTGQKYIRQTQTMLLFVRKQAKAADNPTRTMGYVYLGEVKLESYSGSRPMQIVWLLKDPMPGEVYEYAVKYVV
;
A
#
# COMPACT_ATOMS: atom_id res chain seq x y z
N VAL A 1 23.41 5.73 15.59
CA VAL A 1 23.12 6.62 14.44
C VAL A 1 24.34 6.66 13.52
N HIS A 2 24.20 6.92 12.21
CA HIS A 2 25.33 6.89 11.27
C HIS A 2 25.91 8.27 10.92
N ARG A 3 25.26 9.39 11.27
CA ARG A 3 25.69 10.75 10.94
C ARG A 3 25.70 11.68 12.15
N GLU A 4 26.67 12.58 12.20
CA GLU A 4 26.87 13.55 13.28
C GLU A 4 25.65 14.48 13.45
N GLU A 5 25.08 14.96 12.36
CA GLU A 5 23.94 15.87 12.41
C GLU A 5 22.75 15.26 13.13
N ILE A 6 22.49 13.97 12.86
CA ILE A 6 21.38 13.24 13.50
C ILE A 6 21.69 13.05 15.00
N ILE A 7 22.95 12.78 15.36
CA ILE A 7 23.36 12.66 16.77
C ILE A 7 23.07 13.95 17.52
N ARG A 8 23.50 15.10 16.96
CA ARG A 8 23.27 16.42 17.54
C ARG A 8 21.78 16.73 17.66
N GLN A 9 21.00 16.44 16.63
CA GLN A 9 19.56 16.64 16.62
C GLN A 9 18.85 15.76 17.64
N ALA A 10 19.18 14.47 17.68
CA ALA A 10 18.59 13.53 18.66
C ALA A 10 18.88 14.01 20.10
N CYS A 11 20.15 14.30 20.42
CA CYS A 11 20.53 14.80 21.74
C CYS A 11 19.78 16.10 22.09
N ALA A 12 19.69 17.06 21.17
CA ALA A 12 18.95 18.30 21.39
C ALA A 12 17.45 18.06 21.63
N THR A 13 16.85 17.13 20.89
CA THR A 13 15.43 16.76 21.07
C THR A 13 15.20 16.17 22.46
N PHE A 14 16.04 15.24 22.90
CA PHE A 14 15.93 14.65 24.25
C PHE A 14 16.09 15.72 25.33
N ARG A 15 17.07 16.61 25.21
CA ARG A 15 17.27 17.73 26.15
C ARG A 15 16.06 18.65 26.23
N THR A 16 15.43 18.93 25.10
CA THR A 16 14.22 19.76 25.03
C THR A 16 13.03 19.06 25.69
N VAL A 17 12.79 17.80 25.36
CA VAL A 17 11.63 17.04 25.87
C VAL A 17 11.75 16.78 27.36
N LEU A 18 12.96 16.45 27.83
CA LEU A 18 13.24 16.21 29.27
C LEU A 18 13.41 17.50 30.05
N ASN A 19 13.47 18.65 29.39
CA ASN A 19 13.77 19.96 29.99
C ASN A 19 15.09 19.94 30.80
N ASP A 20 16.06 19.19 30.30
CA ASP A 20 17.40 19.07 30.89
C ASP A 20 18.47 19.35 29.81
N PRO A 21 19.11 20.54 29.85
CA PRO A 21 20.12 20.92 28.84
C PRO A 21 21.42 20.11 28.96
N ASN A 22 21.63 19.40 30.03
CA ASN A 22 22.83 18.59 30.28
C ASN A 22 22.59 17.09 30.04
N PHE A 23 21.39 16.68 29.68
CA PHE A 23 21.08 15.28 29.40
C PHE A 23 21.92 14.74 28.27
N GLY A 24 22.58 13.62 28.51
CA GLY A 24 23.27 12.79 27.53
C GLY A 24 24.55 13.38 26.95
N ASP A 25 25.44 12.49 26.61
CA ASP A 25 26.72 12.80 25.95
C ASP A 25 26.73 12.35 24.51
N MET A 26 27.47 13.08 23.67
CA MET A 26 27.61 12.78 22.26
C MET A 26 28.98 12.17 21.99
N TRP A 27 29.02 11.12 21.14
CA TRP A 27 30.25 10.44 20.75
C TRP A 27 30.30 10.21 19.23
N TYR A 28 31.09 11.03 18.53
CA TYR A 28 31.28 10.98 17.09
C TYR A 28 32.67 11.49 16.71
N GLY A 29 33.05 11.43 15.44
CA GLY A 29 34.39 11.80 14.99
C GLY A 29 34.83 13.18 15.48
N GLY A 30 35.90 13.22 16.26
CA GLY A 30 36.42 14.47 16.85
C GLY A 30 35.73 14.94 18.13
N HIS A 31 34.74 14.23 18.64
CA HIS A 31 34.05 14.55 19.90
C HIS A 31 33.96 13.31 20.78
N GLU A 32 34.66 13.32 21.92
CA GLU A 32 34.64 12.22 22.90
C GLU A 32 33.55 12.47 23.95
N ALA A 33 32.87 11.40 24.36
CA ALA A 33 31.88 11.47 25.40
C ALA A 33 32.54 11.53 26.78
N ALA A 34 32.07 12.41 27.67
CA ALA A 34 32.51 12.50 29.05
C ALA A 34 31.90 11.38 29.91
N SER A 35 30.73 10.90 29.56
CA SER A 35 30.01 9.82 30.22
C SER A 35 29.35 8.88 29.20
N TYR A 36 29.22 7.61 29.54
CA TYR A 36 28.55 6.61 28.72
C TYR A 36 27.14 6.27 29.23
N SER A 37 26.61 6.92 30.23
CA SER A 37 25.31 6.57 30.84
C SER A 37 24.12 6.82 29.90
N HIS A 38 24.09 7.99 29.22
CA HIS A 38 23.08 8.33 28.22
C HIS A 38 23.84 8.77 26.96
N LEU A 39 24.15 7.82 26.10
CA LEU A 39 25.09 8.01 25.01
C LEU A 39 24.40 8.16 23.65
N PHE A 40 24.68 9.25 22.94
CA PHE A 40 24.33 9.48 21.55
C PHE A 40 25.55 9.24 20.67
N ALA A 41 25.68 8.07 20.04
CA ALA A 41 26.91 7.65 19.41
C ALA A 41 26.78 7.45 17.89
N SER A 42 27.87 7.77 17.19
CA SER A 42 28.06 7.32 15.80
C SER A 42 28.31 5.82 15.79
N LYS A 43 27.56 5.10 14.91
CA LYS A 43 27.74 3.65 14.75
C LYS A 43 29.16 3.26 14.37
N ASP A 44 29.80 4.05 13.50
CA ASP A 44 31.14 3.73 12.98
C ASP A 44 32.21 3.88 14.08
N LEU A 45 32.11 4.97 14.87
CA LEU A 45 33.00 5.16 16.00
C LEU A 45 32.78 4.10 17.08
N LEU A 46 31.51 3.84 17.42
CA LEU A 46 31.15 2.80 18.38
C LEU A 46 31.62 1.41 17.90
N ASN A 47 31.39 1.06 16.64
CA ASN A 47 31.84 -0.20 16.07
C ASN A 47 33.37 -0.40 16.12
N ASN A 48 34.13 0.69 15.90
CA ASN A 48 35.60 0.63 15.92
C ASN A 48 36.17 0.54 17.32
N ARG A 49 35.48 1.07 18.33
CA ARG A 49 35.98 1.14 19.71
C ARG A 49 35.21 0.29 20.71
N ILE A 50 34.18 -0.45 20.28
CA ILE A 50 33.28 -1.20 21.19
C ILE A 50 34.03 -2.26 22.00
N ASP A 51 35.08 -2.88 21.45
CA ASP A 51 35.88 -3.88 22.13
C ASP A 51 36.78 -3.27 23.23
N GLN A 52 37.01 -1.96 23.17
CA GLN A 52 37.78 -1.20 24.17
C GLN A 52 36.92 -0.70 25.32
N LEU A 53 35.58 -0.76 25.18
CA LEU A 53 34.67 -0.35 26.23
C LEU A 53 34.55 -1.44 27.30
N SER A 54 35.04 -1.14 28.51
CA SER A 54 34.90 -2.01 29.68
C SER A 54 33.50 -1.91 30.31
N LEU A 55 32.45 -1.91 29.49
CA LEU A 55 31.06 -1.89 29.91
C LEU A 55 30.48 -3.30 29.92
N PRO A 56 29.67 -3.68 30.94
CA PRO A 56 29.00 -4.99 30.97
C PRO A 56 27.93 -5.07 29.85
N GLU A 57 27.51 -6.29 29.52
CA GLU A 57 26.56 -6.53 28.42
C GLU A 57 25.17 -5.96 28.70
N ASP A 58 24.78 -5.84 29.94
CA ASP A 58 23.51 -5.30 30.45
C ASP A 58 23.58 -3.81 30.89
N TYR A 59 24.64 -3.10 30.49
CA TYR A 59 24.86 -1.71 30.90
C TYR A 59 23.74 -0.76 30.44
N TYR A 60 23.20 -0.98 29.24
CA TYR A 60 22.11 -0.18 28.71
C TYR A 60 20.78 -0.90 28.85
N ASP A 61 19.83 -0.32 29.58
CA ASP A 61 18.45 -0.80 29.63
C ASP A 61 17.73 -0.59 28.30
N TYR A 62 18.04 0.50 27.58
CA TYR A 62 17.44 0.88 26.33
C TYR A 62 18.49 1.13 25.27
N ILE A 63 18.31 0.54 24.10
CA ILE A 63 19.08 0.90 22.90
C ILE A 63 18.11 1.29 21.79
N VAL A 64 18.35 2.47 21.19
CA VAL A 64 17.55 2.97 20.07
C VAL A 64 18.42 3.02 18.82
N PHE A 65 18.02 2.30 17.77
CA PHE A 65 18.61 2.41 16.45
C PHE A 65 17.77 3.30 15.57
N ASP A 66 18.31 4.44 15.19
CA ASP A 66 17.75 5.26 14.11
C ASP A 66 18.21 4.71 12.76
N GLU A 67 17.38 4.85 11.73
CA GLU A 67 17.52 4.20 10.42
C GLU A 67 17.73 2.67 10.58
N ALA A 68 16.84 2.05 11.35
CA ALA A 68 16.93 0.64 11.75
C ALA A 68 16.93 -0.33 10.55
N HIS A 69 16.57 0.11 9.36
CA HIS A 69 16.71 -0.69 8.14
C HIS A 69 18.16 -1.07 7.84
N HIS A 70 19.16 -0.42 8.45
CA HIS A 70 20.56 -0.79 8.35
C HIS A 70 21.02 -1.84 9.40
N ILE A 71 20.13 -2.31 10.29
CA ILE A 71 20.52 -3.17 11.43
C ILE A 71 21.22 -4.47 11.05
N VAL A 72 20.98 -4.98 9.84
CA VAL A 72 21.61 -6.21 9.32
C VAL A 72 23.09 -6.04 8.96
N ALA A 73 23.60 -4.82 8.85
CA ALA A 73 25.01 -4.58 8.55
C ALA A 73 25.91 -5.02 9.73
N ASP A 74 27.10 -5.54 9.42
CA ASP A 74 28.03 -6.08 10.41
C ASP A 74 28.36 -5.11 11.54
N SER A 75 28.41 -3.80 11.23
CA SER A 75 28.66 -2.73 12.22
C SER A 75 27.58 -2.64 13.29
N TYR A 76 26.31 -2.86 12.95
CA TYR A 76 25.20 -2.91 13.90
C TYR A 76 25.15 -4.26 14.64
N GLN A 77 25.46 -5.34 13.94
CA GLN A 77 25.50 -6.69 14.53
C GLN A 77 26.54 -6.78 15.64
N LYS A 78 27.69 -6.10 15.50
CA LYS A 78 28.71 -6.06 16.54
C LYS A 78 28.20 -5.40 17.81
N ILE A 79 27.41 -4.33 17.70
CA ILE A 79 26.79 -3.65 18.86
C ILE A 79 25.79 -4.56 19.56
N LEU A 80 24.95 -5.28 18.79
CA LEU A 80 23.97 -6.24 19.33
C LEU A 80 24.61 -7.47 20.01
N ARG A 81 25.81 -7.85 19.59
CA ARG A 81 26.57 -8.91 20.27
C ARG A 81 27.17 -8.46 21.59
N LYS A 82 27.59 -7.20 21.67
CA LYS A 82 28.20 -6.63 22.88
C LYS A 82 27.16 -6.31 23.97
N PHE A 83 26.02 -5.73 23.58
CA PHE A 83 25.03 -5.24 24.54
C PHE A 83 23.70 -6.00 24.42
N LYS A 84 23.09 -6.30 25.56
CA LYS A 84 21.80 -7.00 25.70
C LYS A 84 20.80 -6.11 26.45
N PRO A 85 20.21 -5.12 25.78
CA PRO A 85 19.28 -4.20 26.43
C PRO A 85 17.98 -4.90 26.82
N LYS A 86 17.27 -4.38 27.84
CA LYS A 86 15.90 -4.80 28.17
C LYS A 86 14.91 -4.40 27.09
N VAL A 87 15.13 -3.25 26.44
CA VAL A 87 14.31 -2.74 25.34
C VAL A 87 15.20 -2.35 24.16
N LEU A 88 14.94 -2.96 23.04
CA LEU A 88 15.54 -2.61 21.76
C LEU A 88 14.50 -1.94 20.88
N LEU A 89 14.71 -0.67 20.51
CA LEU A 89 13.82 0.10 19.65
C LEU A 89 14.48 0.42 18.33
N GLY A 90 13.80 0.12 17.22
CA GLY A 90 14.20 0.53 15.88
C GLY A 90 13.27 1.61 15.33
N LEU A 91 13.84 2.69 14.81
CA LEU A 91 13.12 3.74 14.11
C LEU A 91 13.53 3.71 12.64
N THR A 92 12.58 3.70 11.73
CA THR A 92 12.83 3.77 10.28
C THR A 92 11.64 4.34 9.55
N ALA A 93 11.90 5.12 8.50
CA ALA A 93 10.86 5.57 7.57
C ALA A 93 10.47 4.47 6.56
N THR A 94 11.29 3.45 6.40
CA THR A 94 11.13 2.38 5.41
C THR A 94 11.49 1.04 6.07
N PRO A 95 10.53 0.39 6.73
CA PRO A 95 10.75 -0.93 7.32
C PRO A 95 11.03 -2.00 6.27
N GLU A 96 10.51 -1.79 5.06
CA GLU A 96 10.71 -2.65 3.90
C GLU A 96 12.04 -2.29 3.22
N ARG A 97 13.02 -3.20 3.29
CA ARG A 97 14.34 -3.00 2.67
C ARG A 97 14.34 -3.45 1.22
N MET A 98 15.16 -2.79 0.39
CA MET A 98 15.39 -3.22 -1.00
C MET A 98 16.10 -4.58 -1.11
N ASP A 99 16.88 -4.97 -0.08
CA ASP A 99 17.55 -6.28 -0.02
C ASP A 99 16.70 -7.35 0.69
N ALA A 100 15.46 -6.99 1.03
CA ALA A 100 14.40 -7.85 1.53
C ALA A 100 14.70 -8.62 2.82
N ARG A 101 15.69 -8.26 3.58
CA ARG A 101 15.90 -8.85 4.90
C ARG A 101 14.87 -8.29 5.87
N ASP A 102 14.09 -9.19 6.47
CA ASP A 102 13.14 -8.84 7.51
C ASP A 102 13.89 -8.31 8.75
N ILE A 103 13.84 -7.02 8.95
CA ILE A 103 14.46 -6.38 10.13
C ILE A 103 13.66 -6.61 11.41
N THR A 104 12.37 -6.97 11.29
CA THR A 104 11.51 -7.17 12.46
C THR A 104 11.96 -8.32 13.35
N VAL A 105 12.73 -9.27 12.79
CA VAL A 105 13.32 -10.38 13.56
C VAL A 105 14.18 -9.91 14.74
N TYR A 106 14.78 -8.71 14.65
CA TYR A 106 15.56 -8.12 15.73
C TYR A 106 14.69 -7.42 16.79
N PHE A 107 13.42 -7.14 16.48
CA PHE A 107 12.48 -6.35 17.30
C PHE A 107 11.23 -7.15 17.69
N GLY A 108 11.36 -8.46 17.88
CA GLY A 108 10.25 -9.31 18.31
C GLY A 108 9.24 -9.64 17.22
N ARG A 109 9.59 -9.46 15.95
CA ARG A 109 8.78 -9.77 14.75
C ARG A 109 7.47 -8.98 14.65
N HIS A 110 7.43 -7.76 15.19
CA HIS A 110 6.26 -6.90 15.01
C HIS A 110 6.68 -5.43 14.91
N ILE A 111 5.83 -4.64 14.28
CA ILE A 111 5.94 -3.18 14.25
C ILE A 111 5.04 -2.64 15.35
N SER A 112 5.64 -2.00 16.36
CA SER A 112 4.91 -1.50 17.54
C SER A 112 4.06 -0.28 17.24
N ALA A 113 4.49 0.56 16.29
CA ALA A 113 3.74 1.73 15.82
C ALA A 113 4.12 2.04 14.38
N GLU A 114 3.12 2.32 13.55
CA GLU A 114 3.29 2.72 12.16
C GLU A 114 2.44 3.96 11.89
N ILE A 115 3.08 5.00 11.32
CA ILE A 115 2.38 6.18 10.82
C ILE A 115 2.79 6.36 9.36
N ARG A 116 1.90 6.01 8.45
CA ARG A 116 2.13 6.16 7.01
C ARG A 116 2.02 7.62 6.57
N LEU A 117 2.52 7.93 5.37
CA LEU A 117 2.59 9.29 4.85
C LEU A 117 1.20 9.95 4.78
N ASP A 118 0.20 9.26 4.25
CA ASP A 118 -1.18 9.69 4.16
C ASP A 118 -1.77 10.02 5.55
N THR A 119 -1.57 9.11 6.51
CA THR A 119 -1.99 9.31 7.90
C THR A 119 -1.29 10.50 8.55
N ALA A 120 0.02 10.66 8.32
CA ALA A 120 0.78 11.79 8.85
C ALA A 120 0.31 13.13 8.28
N LEU A 121 -0.03 13.17 6.99
CA LEU A 121 -0.57 14.36 6.31
C LEU A 121 -1.99 14.69 6.81
N ASN A 122 -2.87 13.70 6.88
CA ASN A 122 -4.25 13.86 7.35
C ASN A 122 -4.31 14.32 8.82
N ASN A 123 -3.40 13.83 9.65
CA ASN A 123 -3.23 14.27 11.04
C ASN A 123 -2.46 15.59 11.17
N ARG A 124 -2.12 16.24 10.07
CA ARG A 124 -1.37 17.51 10.04
C ARG A 124 -0.02 17.44 10.77
N LEU A 125 0.62 16.28 10.80
CA LEU A 125 1.98 16.13 11.34
C LEU A 125 3.03 16.63 10.36
N LEU A 126 2.70 16.61 9.05
CA LEU A 126 3.53 17.09 7.95
C LEU A 126 2.86 18.26 7.22
N SER A 127 3.65 19.02 6.46
CA SER A 127 3.15 20.02 5.52
C SER A 127 2.51 19.34 4.32
N PRO A 128 1.36 19.80 3.82
CA PRO A 128 0.80 19.28 2.57
C PRO A 128 1.75 19.54 1.39
N PHE A 129 1.49 18.89 0.27
CA PHE A 129 2.30 19.04 -0.92
C PHE A 129 1.47 19.34 -2.17
N HIS A 130 2.07 20.07 -3.10
CA HIS A 130 1.61 20.25 -4.46
C HIS A 130 2.65 19.63 -5.41
N TYR A 131 2.30 18.53 -6.05
CA TYR A 131 3.17 17.79 -6.94
C TYR A 131 2.76 18.03 -8.39
N TYR A 132 3.71 18.47 -9.19
CA TYR A 132 3.53 18.72 -10.61
C TYR A 132 4.41 17.78 -11.42
N GLY A 133 3.78 16.83 -12.12
CA GLY A 133 4.45 15.96 -13.09
C GLY A 133 4.54 16.66 -14.43
N ILE A 134 5.73 17.13 -14.76
CA ILE A 134 6.04 17.96 -15.92
C ILE A 134 6.55 17.07 -17.03
N THR A 135 6.09 17.29 -18.25
CA THR A 135 6.58 16.56 -19.43
C THR A 135 8.05 16.89 -19.69
N ASP A 136 8.90 15.88 -19.57
CA ASP A 136 10.28 15.94 -20.06
C ASP A 136 10.32 15.41 -21.52
N ALA A 137 10.87 16.22 -22.40
CA ALA A 137 10.97 15.85 -23.83
C ALA A 137 12.07 14.81 -24.09
N VAL A 138 12.84 14.43 -23.07
CA VAL A 138 13.95 13.48 -23.21
C VAL A 138 13.42 12.06 -23.21
N ASP A 139 13.77 11.30 -24.24
CA ASP A 139 13.51 9.87 -24.34
C ASP A 139 14.61 9.08 -23.64
N LEU A 140 14.24 8.31 -22.63
CA LEU A 140 15.13 7.48 -21.83
C LEU A 140 15.07 5.99 -22.23
N SER A 141 14.31 5.63 -23.27
CA SER A 141 14.16 4.23 -23.70
C SER A 141 15.48 3.60 -24.13
N GLU A 142 16.39 4.39 -24.71
CA GLU A 142 17.70 3.95 -25.20
C GLU A 142 18.78 3.94 -24.09
N VAL A 143 18.56 4.59 -22.95
CA VAL A 143 19.51 4.59 -21.84
C VAL A 143 19.54 3.21 -21.22
N ARG A 144 20.73 2.61 -21.06
CA ARG A 144 20.85 1.25 -20.50
C ARG A 144 20.35 1.19 -19.07
N TRP A 145 19.69 0.06 -18.79
CA TRP A 145 19.15 -0.27 -17.47
C TRP A 145 19.92 -1.45 -16.89
N GLU A 146 20.60 -1.25 -15.76
CA GLU A 146 21.42 -2.26 -15.11
C GLU A 146 21.11 -2.29 -13.60
N ARG A 147 20.93 -3.48 -13.05
CA ARG A 147 20.71 -3.69 -11.60
C ARG A 147 19.60 -2.81 -10.99
N GLY A 148 18.53 -2.57 -11.73
CA GLY A 148 17.37 -1.80 -11.23
C GLY A 148 17.48 -0.27 -11.39
N HIS A 149 18.47 0.25 -12.15
CA HIS A 149 18.63 1.68 -12.40
C HIS A 149 19.19 1.98 -13.80
N TYR A 150 18.98 3.20 -14.24
CA TYR A 150 19.66 3.73 -15.43
C TYR A 150 21.16 3.84 -15.18
N VAL A 151 21.97 3.58 -16.20
CA VAL A 151 23.41 3.79 -16.13
C VAL A 151 23.68 5.30 -15.98
N PRO A 152 24.22 5.77 -14.81
CA PRO A 152 24.29 7.20 -14.51
C PRO A 152 25.08 8.02 -15.53
N ALA A 153 26.18 7.47 -16.04
CA ALA A 153 27.03 8.18 -17.00
C ALA A 153 26.33 8.42 -18.36
N GLU A 154 25.46 7.51 -18.79
CA GLU A 154 24.67 7.68 -20.02
C GLU A 154 23.53 8.67 -19.79
N LEU A 155 22.83 8.55 -18.67
CA LEU A 155 21.76 9.46 -18.28
C LEU A 155 22.28 10.91 -18.13
N SER A 156 23.44 11.09 -17.51
CA SER A 156 24.08 12.40 -17.37
C SER A 156 24.43 13.05 -18.72
N LYS A 157 24.94 12.25 -19.65
CA LYS A 157 25.27 12.75 -21.02
C LYS A 157 24.02 13.26 -21.74
N VAL A 158 22.91 12.53 -21.66
CA VAL A 158 21.64 12.92 -22.28
C VAL A 158 21.14 14.24 -21.71
N TYR A 159 21.30 14.46 -20.41
CA TYR A 159 20.81 15.67 -19.74
C TYR A 159 21.73 16.88 -19.88
N THR A 160 23.03 16.69 -19.86
CA THR A 160 24.00 17.80 -19.96
C THR A 160 24.23 18.29 -21.39
N ALA A 161 23.87 17.49 -22.38
CA ALA A 161 23.94 17.88 -23.79
C ALA A 161 22.67 18.56 -24.32
N ASN A 162 21.68 18.86 -23.45
CA ASN A 162 20.34 19.28 -23.88
C ASN A 162 19.91 20.64 -23.31
N ASP A 163 20.31 21.71 -24.02
CA ASP A 163 19.94 23.08 -23.65
C ASP A 163 18.43 23.36 -23.79
N GLN A 164 17.71 22.62 -24.69
CA GLN A 164 16.28 22.75 -24.84
C GLN A 164 15.57 22.29 -23.57
N ARG A 165 16.03 21.19 -22.97
CA ARG A 165 15.52 20.69 -21.68
C ARG A 165 15.69 21.74 -20.58
N THR A 166 16.85 22.37 -20.51
CA THR A 166 17.10 23.43 -19.53
C THR A 166 16.15 24.60 -19.72
N GLY A 167 15.87 24.99 -20.95
CA GLY A 167 14.87 26.01 -21.28
C GLY A 167 13.44 25.61 -20.85
N VAL A 168 13.07 24.33 -20.96
CA VAL A 168 11.80 23.82 -20.44
C VAL A 168 11.78 23.94 -18.92
N ILE A 169 12.84 23.53 -18.23
CA ILE A 169 12.95 23.63 -16.75
C ILE A 169 12.71 25.07 -16.28
N PHE A 170 13.35 26.07 -16.91
CA PHE A 170 13.16 27.48 -16.54
C PHE A 170 11.70 27.93 -16.73
N ARG A 171 11.11 27.65 -17.89
CA ARG A 171 9.70 28.03 -18.15
C ARG A 171 8.76 27.40 -17.12
N LYS A 172 9.00 26.15 -16.75
CA LYS A 172 8.15 25.45 -15.78
C LYS A 172 8.36 25.92 -14.35
N ILE A 173 9.54 26.34 -14.00
CA ILE A 173 9.81 27.03 -12.74
C ILE A 173 9.03 28.35 -12.67
N GLU A 174 9.03 29.15 -13.74
CA GLU A 174 8.26 30.41 -13.80
C GLU A 174 6.74 30.17 -13.78
N GLU A 175 6.26 29.11 -14.41
CA GLU A 175 4.85 28.75 -14.47
C GLU A 175 4.29 28.26 -13.12
N TYR A 176 5.00 27.36 -12.45
CA TYR A 176 4.52 26.68 -11.25
C TYR A 176 4.99 27.30 -9.92
N LEU A 177 5.99 28.18 -9.95
CA LEU A 177 6.51 28.85 -8.75
C LEU A 177 6.30 30.36 -8.85
N PRO A 178 5.21 30.91 -8.30
CA PRO A 178 4.91 32.35 -8.41
C PRO A 178 6.06 33.27 -7.94
N ASN A 179 6.82 32.80 -6.95
CA ASN A 179 7.96 33.54 -6.39
C ASN A 179 9.28 32.76 -6.62
N TYR A 180 9.53 32.27 -7.84
CA TYR A 180 10.67 31.42 -8.15
C TYR A 180 12.04 32.01 -7.79
N ARG A 181 12.14 33.33 -7.61
CA ARG A 181 13.36 34.02 -7.14
C ARG A 181 13.50 34.07 -5.62
N ASP A 182 12.49 33.59 -4.86
CA ASP A 182 12.44 33.64 -3.40
C ASP A 182 12.13 32.29 -2.76
N VAL A 183 12.39 31.18 -3.45
CA VAL A 183 12.22 29.80 -2.97
C VAL A 183 13.43 29.30 -2.16
N ARG A 184 13.25 28.20 -1.47
CA ARG A 184 14.30 27.36 -0.92
C ARG A 184 14.20 25.98 -1.58
N ALA A 185 14.81 25.87 -2.74
CA ALA A 185 14.70 24.72 -3.61
C ALA A 185 15.87 23.74 -3.44
N LEU A 186 15.53 22.46 -3.26
CA LEU A 186 16.47 21.35 -3.33
C LEU A 186 16.30 20.63 -4.67
N CYS A 187 17.37 20.54 -5.47
CA CYS A 187 17.33 20.04 -6.84
C CYS A 187 18.16 18.77 -6.97
N PHE A 188 17.50 17.62 -7.20
CA PHE A 188 18.16 16.32 -7.29
C PHE A 188 18.67 16.06 -8.70
N CYS A 189 19.98 15.86 -8.82
CA CYS A 189 20.69 15.61 -10.07
C CYS A 189 21.19 14.16 -10.18
N VAL A 190 21.50 13.72 -11.41
CA VAL A 190 22.01 12.38 -11.71
C VAL A 190 23.35 12.13 -11.05
N ASP A 191 24.28 13.02 -11.35
CA ASP A 191 25.66 12.95 -10.90
C ASP A 191 26.26 14.35 -10.72
N ARG A 192 27.55 14.38 -10.42
CA ARG A 192 28.32 15.57 -10.16
C ARG A 192 28.35 16.53 -11.35
N GLU A 193 28.53 16.02 -12.54
CA GLU A 193 28.63 16.83 -13.76
C GLU A 193 27.25 17.46 -14.10
N HIS A 194 26.17 16.73 -13.92
CA HIS A 194 24.81 17.27 -14.07
C HIS A 194 24.52 18.38 -13.05
N ALA A 195 24.95 18.22 -11.79
CA ALA A 195 24.76 19.25 -10.77
C ALA A 195 25.54 20.54 -11.09
N LYS A 196 26.79 20.44 -11.54
CA LYS A 196 27.60 21.57 -11.98
C LYS A 196 27.02 22.27 -13.20
N TYR A 197 26.57 21.47 -14.20
CA TYR A 197 25.93 21.98 -15.40
C TYR A 197 24.68 22.80 -15.08
N MET A 198 23.78 22.26 -14.27
CA MET A 198 22.56 22.96 -13.89
C MET A 198 22.86 24.23 -13.09
N ASN A 199 23.79 24.18 -12.14
CA ASN A 199 24.23 25.37 -11.42
C ASN A 199 24.75 26.47 -12.35
N ALA A 200 25.61 26.13 -13.32
CA ALA A 200 26.12 27.09 -14.29
C ALA A 200 25.02 27.74 -15.12
N LYS A 201 24.03 26.94 -15.59
CA LYS A 201 22.87 27.45 -16.34
C LYS A 201 21.97 28.37 -15.51
N PHE A 202 21.70 28.01 -14.24
CA PHE A 202 20.91 28.84 -13.34
C PHE A 202 21.61 30.15 -12.98
N THR A 203 22.90 30.10 -12.72
CA THR A 203 23.70 31.29 -12.48
C THR A 203 23.72 32.23 -13.71
N LEU A 204 23.86 31.66 -14.92
CA LEU A 204 23.78 32.42 -16.18
C LEU A 204 22.40 33.08 -16.38
N ALA A 205 21.32 32.40 -15.94
CA ALA A 205 19.97 32.95 -15.98
C ALA A 205 19.71 33.98 -14.85
N GLY A 206 20.71 34.34 -14.06
CA GLY A 206 20.57 35.30 -12.94
C GLY A 206 19.84 34.77 -11.72
N LEU A 207 19.74 33.46 -11.57
CA LEU A 207 19.19 32.81 -10.39
C LEU A 207 20.28 32.52 -9.36
N LYS A 208 20.00 32.79 -8.09
CA LYS A 208 20.94 32.52 -6.99
C LYS A 208 21.00 31.03 -6.73
N SER A 209 22.04 30.37 -7.20
CA SER A 209 22.20 28.93 -7.09
C SER A 209 23.59 28.51 -6.64
N ASP A 210 23.70 27.29 -6.12
CA ASP A 210 24.94 26.61 -5.81
C ASP A 210 24.76 25.09 -5.94
N TYR A 211 25.83 24.32 -5.89
CA TYR A 211 25.79 22.86 -5.93
C TYR A 211 26.59 22.24 -4.80
N LEU A 212 26.19 21.07 -4.37
CA LEU A 212 26.85 20.30 -3.32
C LEU A 212 27.02 18.85 -3.77
N VAL A 213 28.28 18.46 -3.88
CA VAL A 213 28.75 17.14 -4.31
C VAL A 213 29.83 16.64 -3.36
N THR A 214 30.31 15.42 -3.53
CA THR A 214 31.31 14.81 -2.65
C THR A 214 32.59 15.65 -2.54
N ASP A 215 33.03 16.28 -3.65
CA ASP A 215 34.26 17.05 -3.70
C ASP A 215 34.26 18.33 -2.82
N ASN A 216 33.06 18.87 -2.52
CA ASN A 216 32.89 20.06 -1.68
C ASN A 216 31.98 19.77 -0.46
N ALA A 217 32.02 18.56 0.03
CA ALA A 217 31.20 18.11 1.17
C ALA A 217 31.49 18.88 2.47
N GLN A 218 32.72 19.37 2.64
CA GLN A 218 33.16 20.21 3.77
C GLN A 218 32.37 21.52 3.84
N ASP A 219 31.89 22.05 2.69
CA ASP A 219 31.12 23.29 2.63
C ASP A 219 29.64 23.13 2.94
N ARG A 220 29.21 21.92 3.24
CA ARG A 220 27.80 21.54 3.42
C ARG A 220 27.05 22.48 4.37
N HIS A 221 27.57 22.71 5.57
CA HIS A 221 26.94 23.59 6.54
C HIS A 221 26.79 25.03 6.06
N VAL A 222 27.79 25.54 5.35
CA VAL A 222 27.78 26.90 4.79
C VAL A 222 26.73 27.03 3.70
N LYS A 223 26.66 26.07 2.79
CA LYS A 223 25.69 26.05 1.67
C LYS A 223 24.27 25.87 2.15
N VAL A 224 24.03 24.95 3.09
CA VAL A 224 22.74 24.77 3.75
C VAL A 224 22.29 26.05 4.44
N LYS A 225 23.16 26.67 5.24
CA LYS A 225 22.86 27.96 5.89
C LYS A 225 22.56 29.07 4.86
N SER A 226 23.26 29.09 3.75
CA SER A 226 23.01 30.03 2.66
C SER A 226 21.63 29.83 2.01
N LEU A 227 21.18 28.58 1.86
CA LEU A 227 19.84 28.25 1.37
C LEU A 227 18.75 28.69 2.36
N VAL A 228 18.92 28.36 3.65
CA VAL A 228 17.99 28.77 4.71
C VAL A 228 17.85 30.29 4.78
N GLN A 229 18.99 31.02 4.66
CA GLN A 229 19.03 32.48 4.68
C GLN A 229 18.65 33.14 3.34
N LYS A 230 18.28 32.36 2.32
CA LYS A 230 17.95 32.83 0.96
C LYS A 230 19.10 33.63 0.27
N LYS A 231 20.34 33.38 0.68
CA LYS A 231 21.52 33.85 -0.06
C LYS A 231 21.65 33.14 -1.40
N ILE A 232 21.27 31.88 -1.42
CA ILE A 232 20.96 31.09 -2.61
C ILE A 232 19.51 30.61 -2.52
N ASN A 233 18.88 30.39 -3.68
CA ASN A 233 17.49 29.90 -3.78
C ASN A 233 17.42 28.45 -4.28
N TYR A 234 18.42 28.00 -5.03
CA TYR A 234 18.49 26.66 -5.62
C TYR A 234 19.79 25.99 -5.22
N LEU A 235 19.70 24.80 -4.62
CA LEU A 235 20.84 23.96 -4.26
C LEU A 235 20.76 22.65 -5.03
N PHE A 236 21.71 22.47 -5.98
CA PHE A 236 21.81 21.24 -6.77
C PHE A 236 22.60 20.19 -6.00
N VAL A 237 22.01 18.99 -5.85
CA VAL A 237 22.58 17.92 -5.03
C VAL A 237 22.56 16.59 -5.78
N VAL A 238 23.48 15.73 -5.39
CA VAL A 238 23.49 14.30 -5.73
C VAL A 238 23.21 13.54 -4.44
N ASP A 239 23.28 12.27 -4.39
CA ASP A 239 22.85 11.35 -3.31
C ASP A 239 23.19 11.73 -1.86
N MET A 240 24.02 12.74 -1.63
CA MET A 240 24.39 13.22 -0.28
C MET A 240 23.23 13.67 0.60
N PHE A 241 22.07 13.99 0.01
CA PHE A 241 20.88 14.46 0.73
C PHE A 241 19.78 13.38 0.86
N ASN A 242 20.07 12.14 0.49
CA ASN A 242 19.12 11.05 0.71
C ASN A 242 18.89 10.80 2.20
N GLU A 243 19.91 11.03 3.06
CA GLU A 243 19.83 10.81 4.51
C GLU A 243 20.52 11.93 5.31
N GLY A 244 20.07 12.15 6.54
CA GLY A 244 20.80 12.89 7.59
C GLY A 244 20.83 14.44 7.50
N VAL A 245 20.12 15.10 6.57
CA VAL A 245 20.01 16.57 6.57
C VAL A 245 18.61 17.00 6.96
N ASP A 246 18.52 17.84 7.97
CA ASP A 246 17.27 18.47 8.39
C ASP A 246 17.26 19.94 7.97
N ILE A 247 16.45 20.26 6.98
CA ILE A 247 16.19 21.64 6.53
C ILE A 247 14.66 21.80 6.41
N PRO A 248 13.96 22.06 7.51
CA PRO A 248 12.50 22.20 7.50
C PRO A 248 12.01 23.33 6.58
N GLU A 249 12.87 24.31 6.33
CA GLU A 249 12.58 25.49 5.52
C GLU A 249 12.49 25.20 4.02
N ILE A 250 12.89 24.02 3.54
CA ILE A 250 12.70 23.64 2.13
C ILE A 250 11.22 23.71 1.78
N ASP A 251 10.89 24.55 0.81
CA ASP A 251 9.54 24.76 0.30
C ASP A 251 9.37 24.25 -1.14
N THR A 252 10.45 23.91 -1.80
CA THR A 252 10.46 23.46 -3.20
C THR A 252 11.43 22.30 -3.41
N ILE A 253 11.01 21.30 -4.19
CA ILE A 253 11.86 20.19 -4.65
C ILE A 253 11.76 20.11 -6.18
N LEU A 254 12.92 19.99 -6.84
CA LEU A 254 13.01 19.68 -8.26
C LEU A 254 13.64 18.29 -8.44
N PHE A 255 12.89 17.34 -9.00
CA PHE A 255 13.44 16.07 -9.46
C PHE A 255 13.91 16.24 -10.92
N LEU A 256 15.20 16.48 -11.09
CA LEU A 256 15.84 16.66 -12.40
C LEU A 256 16.40 15.35 -12.97
N ARG A 257 16.13 14.26 -12.27
CA ARG A 257 16.47 12.89 -12.68
C ARG A 257 15.33 11.94 -12.33
N PRO A 258 15.17 10.83 -13.05
CA PRO A 258 14.31 9.74 -12.57
C PRO A 258 14.90 9.19 -11.26
N THR A 259 14.05 9.00 -10.26
CA THR A 259 14.42 8.35 -9.00
C THR A 259 13.76 6.97 -8.98
N GLU A 260 14.53 5.93 -9.24
CA GLU A 260 14.05 4.58 -9.47
C GLU A 260 13.58 3.89 -8.18
N SER A 261 14.26 4.18 -7.08
CA SER A 261 13.93 3.61 -5.77
C SER A 261 12.82 4.42 -5.08
N LEU A 262 11.72 3.75 -4.73
CA LEU A 262 10.65 4.33 -3.94
C LEU A 262 11.16 4.85 -2.58
N THR A 263 12.05 4.10 -1.92
CA THR A 263 12.66 4.49 -0.65
C THR A 263 13.42 5.81 -0.79
N ILE A 264 14.28 5.92 -1.81
CA ILE A 264 15.04 7.15 -2.08
C ILE A 264 14.09 8.30 -2.42
N PHE A 265 13.07 8.05 -3.24
CA PHE A 265 12.06 9.05 -3.56
C PHE A 265 11.37 9.59 -2.31
N LEU A 266 10.86 8.70 -1.44
CA LEU A 266 10.20 9.10 -0.20
C LEU A 266 11.14 9.81 0.78
N GLN A 267 12.39 9.41 0.87
CA GLN A 267 13.40 10.10 1.67
C GLN A 267 13.68 11.51 1.14
N GLN A 268 13.84 11.68 -0.17
CA GLN A 268 14.04 12.98 -0.83
C GLN A 268 12.79 13.87 -0.70
N PHE A 269 11.62 13.32 -0.97
CA PHE A 269 10.33 14.00 -0.87
C PHE A 269 10.03 14.43 0.56
N GLY A 270 10.27 13.54 1.54
CA GLY A 270 10.06 13.79 2.96
C GLY A 270 10.86 14.97 3.53
N ARG A 271 12.00 15.33 2.89
CA ARG A 271 12.79 16.50 3.31
C ARG A 271 12.00 17.79 3.26
N GLY A 272 11.13 17.92 2.25
CA GLY A 272 10.29 19.09 2.09
C GLY A 272 8.96 19.03 2.83
N LEU A 273 8.59 17.92 3.47
CA LEU A 273 7.31 17.83 4.16
C LEU A 273 7.31 18.32 5.60
N ARG A 274 8.47 18.67 6.17
CA ARG A 274 8.56 19.15 7.54
C ARG A 274 7.87 20.49 7.71
N LYS A 275 7.18 20.64 8.84
CA LYS A 275 6.49 21.89 9.19
C LYS A 275 7.44 22.93 9.74
N VAL A 276 7.31 24.15 9.25
CA VAL A 276 7.96 25.33 9.80
C VAL A 276 7.01 26.53 9.70
N LYS A 277 7.13 27.48 10.61
CA LYS A 277 6.31 28.69 10.60
C LYS A 277 6.47 29.45 9.27
N GLY A 278 5.35 29.76 8.64
CA GLY A 278 5.32 30.51 7.37
C GLY A 278 5.36 29.65 6.11
N LYS A 279 5.53 28.33 6.25
CA LYS A 279 5.44 27.39 5.12
C LYS A 279 4.03 26.82 5.03
N THR A 280 3.36 27.03 3.89
CA THR A 280 2.00 26.56 3.63
C THR A 280 1.96 25.15 3.08
N HIS A 281 2.85 24.83 2.14
CA HIS A 281 2.96 23.55 1.48
C HIS A 281 4.37 23.35 0.90
N LEU A 282 4.65 22.15 0.46
CA LEU A 282 5.81 21.80 -0.35
C LEU A 282 5.40 21.81 -1.82
N THR A 283 6.11 22.53 -2.68
CA THR A 283 5.95 22.42 -4.13
C THR A 283 6.98 21.44 -4.71
N VAL A 284 6.52 20.51 -5.52
CA VAL A 284 7.38 19.51 -6.16
C VAL A 284 7.22 19.60 -7.67
N LEU A 285 8.33 19.79 -8.38
CA LEU A 285 8.39 19.72 -9.83
C LEU A 285 9.18 18.45 -10.21
N ASP A 286 8.47 17.47 -10.79
CA ASP A 286 9.06 16.21 -11.24
C ASP A 286 9.02 16.13 -12.77
N PHE A 287 10.19 16.06 -13.38
CA PHE A 287 10.33 16.04 -14.84
C PHE A 287 10.21 14.60 -15.35
N VAL A 288 9.00 14.26 -15.80
CA VAL A 288 8.58 12.92 -16.23
C VAL A 288 8.86 12.75 -17.71
N GLY A 289 9.88 11.96 -18.05
CA GLY A 289 10.21 11.57 -19.42
C GLY A 289 9.56 10.22 -19.80
N HIS A 290 9.72 9.87 -21.09
CA HIS A 290 9.39 8.53 -21.57
C HIS A 290 10.36 7.52 -20.97
N SER A 291 9.92 6.84 -19.93
CA SER A 291 10.72 5.92 -19.13
C SER A 291 10.55 4.47 -19.58
N ARG A 292 11.55 3.64 -19.31
CA ARG A 292 11.46 2.18 -19.52
C ARG A 292 10.35 1.57 -18.67
N ALA A 293 9.84 0.44 -19.10
CA ALA A 293 8.76 -0.30 -18.39
C ALA A 293 9.19 -0.78 -17.00
N GLU A 294 10.49 -0.91 -16.75
CA GLU A 294 11.05 -1.29 -15.44
C GLU A 294 10.98 -0.17 -14.40
N PHE A 295 10.85 1.09 -14.82
CA PHE A 295 10.63 2.22 -13.91
C PHE A 295 9.21 2.19 -13.37
N ASN A 296 9.04 2.19 -12.06
CA ASN A 296 7.75 1.93 -11.43
C ASN A 296 7.08 3.22 -10.91
N TYR A 297 6.27 3.85 -11.76
CA TYR A 297 5.43 4.98 -11.33
C TYR A 297 4.26 4.55 -10.44
N ALA A 298 3.78 3.31 -10.57
CA ALA A 298 2.64 2.84 -9.80
C ALA A 298 2.89 2.91 -8.29
N ASP A 299 4.02 2.37 -7.83
CA ASP A 299 4.36 2.37 -6.40
C ASP A 299 4.59 3.80 -5.88
N ARG A 300 5.19 4.68 -6.70
CA ARG A 300 5.40 6.08 -6.33
C ARG A 300 4.09 6.80 -6.05
N PHE A 301 3.15 6.75 -6.99
CA PHE A 301 1.86 7.42 -6.82
C PHE A 301 1.01 6.76 -5.74
N ARG A 302 1.07 5.44 -5.61
CA ARG A 302 0.38 4.74 -4.51
C ARG A 302 0.88 5.19 -3.14
N ALA A 303 2.18 5.42 -2.98
CA ALA A 303 2.75 5.94 -1.74
C ALA A 303 2.28 7.38 -1.43
N LEU A 304 1.97 8.18 -2.44
CA LEU A 304 1.47 9.55 -2.27
C LEU A 304 -0.04 9.62 -2.02
N THR A 305 -0.82 8.71 -2.63
CA THR A 305 -2.29 8.65 -2.47
C THR A 305 -2.70 7.88 -1.20
N GLY A 306 -1.84 7.02 -0.70
CA GLY A 306 -2.19 6.08 0.37
C GLY A 306 -2.99 4.88 -0.14
N ARG A 307 -3.69 4.21 0.77
CA ARG A 307 -4.46 3.01 0.46
C ARG A 307 -5.88 3.38 0.03
N THR A 308 -6.21 3.12 -1.22
CA THR A 308 -7.56 3.30 -1.77
C THR A 308 -8.02 2.00 -2.46
N SER A 309 -9.32 1.82 -2.65
CA SER A 309 -9.87 0.71 -3.42
C SER A 309 -9.75 0.92 -4.94
N MET A 310 -9.36 2.11 -5.36
CA MET A 310 -9.07 2.39 -6.75
C MET A 310 -7.72 1.79 -7.14
N SER A 311 -7.64 1.24 -8.33
CA SER A 311 -6.36 0.93 -8.93
C SER A 311 -5.56 2.22 -9.13
N ILE A 312 -4.25 2.15 -9.04
CA ILE A 312 -3.41 3.35 -9.26
C ILE A 312 -3.60 3.93 -10.66
N ARG A 313 -3.98 3.11 -11.62
CA ARG A 313 -4.33 3.54 -12.97
C ARG A 313 -5.57 4.45 -12.95
N GLU A 314 -6.64 4.05 -12.24
CA GLU A 314 -7.84 4.87 -12.10
C GLU A 314 -7.56 6.17 -11.33
N GLU A 315 -6.69 6.14 -10.31
CA GLU A 315 -6.24 7.34 -9.61
C GLU A 315 -5.59 8.33 -10.57
N VAL A 316 -4.67 7.87 -11.43
CA VAL A 316 -4.01 8.71 -12.43
C VAL A 316 -5.00 9.19 -13.49
N GLU A 317 -5.88 8.32 -14.00
CA GLU A 317 -6.89 8.66 -15.02
C GLU A 317 -7.86 9.75 -14.52
N ARG A 318 -8.20 9.75 -13.22
CA ARG A 318 -9.15 10.68 -12.58
C ARG A 318 -8.48 11.82 -11.81
N ASP A 319 -7.20 12.09 -12.09
CA ASP A 319 -6.44 13.19 -11.47
C ASP A 319 -6.39 13.12 -9.94
N PHE A 320 -6.22 11.90 -9.40
CA PHE A 320 -5.99 11.60 -7.98
C PHE A 320 -7.08 12.11 -7.03
N PRO A 321 -8.31 11.57 -7.10
CA PRO A 321 -9.41 12.02 -6.26
C PRO A 321 -9.22 11.72 -4.76
N HIS A 322 -8.33 10.80 -4.38
CA HIS A 322 -8.12 10.36 -2.99
C HIS A 322 -6.77 10.79 -2.42
N LEU A 323 -6.47 12.08 -2.47
CA LEU A 323 -5.26 12.63 -1.86
C LEU A 323 -5.48 12.98 -0.38
N PRO A 324 -4.42 12.96 0.44
CA PRO A 324 -4.46 13.49 1.79
C PRO A 324 -4.87 14.98 1.80
N LEU A 325 -5.37 15.44 2.94
CA LEU A 325 -5.89 16.80 3.11
C LEU A 325 -4.93 17.88 2.62
N ASN A 326 -5.43 18.79 1.79
CA ASN A 326 -4.71 19.92 1.19
C ASN A 326 -3.51 19.50 0.31
N CYS A 327 -3.42 18.25 -0.07
CA CYS A 327 -2.45 17.78 -1.06
C CYS A 327 -3.03 17.88 -2.47
N HIS A 328 -2.16 18.07 -3.44
CA HIS A 328 -2.53 18.17 -4.85
C HIS A 328 -1.50 17.47 -5.72
N ILE A 329 -1.97 16.72 -6.71
CA ILE A 329 -1.14 16.13 -7.78
C ILE A 329 -1.74 16.55 -9.11
N GLN A 330 -0.93 17.15 -9.96
CA GLN A 330 -1.27 17.50 -11.32
C GLN A 330 -0.21 16.95 -12.26
N LEU A 331 -0.61 16.17 -13.25
CA LEU A 331 0.25 15.71 -14.32
C LEU A 331 -0.09 16.48 -15.60
N GLU A 332 0.92 16.97 -16.30
CA GLU A 332 0.71 17.47 -17.66
C GLU A 332 0.21 16.35 -18.55
N GLU A 333 -0.56 16.65 -19.58
CA GLU A 333 -1.24 15.66 -20.43
C GLU A 333 -0.29 14.58 -20.97
N LYS A 334 0.86 14.98 -21.51
CA LYS A 334 1.87 14.02 -21.99
C LYS A 334 2.54 13.25 -20.85
N ALA A 335 2.85 13.89 -19.73
CA ALA A 335 3.39 13.22 -18.55
C ALA A 335 2.41 12.18 -18.02
N LYS A 336 1.11 12.51 -17.97
CA LYS A 336 0.03 11.58 -17.61
C LYS A 336 -0.02 10.38 -18.56
N ALA A 337 0.09 10.63 -19.88
CA ALA A 337 0.13 9.56 -20.86
C ALA A 337 1.35 8.63 -20.65
N TYR A 338 2.54 9.17 -20.43
CA TYR A 338 3.75 8.39 -20.14
C TYR A 338 3.62 7.55 -18.87
N VAL A 339 3.05 8.12 -17.80
CA VAL A 339 2.79 7.41 -16.55
C VAL A 339 1.81 6.26 -16.78
N LEU A 340 0.71 6.49 -17.49
CA LEU A 340 -0.30 5.46 -17.78
C LEU A 340 0.25 4.35 -18.68
N GLU A 341 1.06 4.71 -19.68
CA GLU A 341 1.74 3.74 -20.53
C GLU A 341 2.74 2.89 -19.75
N ASN A 342 3.53 3.50 -18.88
CA ASN A 342 4.45 2.80 -18.00
C ASN A 342 3.73 1.84 -17.06
N ILE A 343 2.66 2.28 -16.39
CA ILE A 343 1.82 1.43 -15.52
C ILE A 343 1.27 0.25 -16.31
N LYS A 344 0.75 0.47 -17.52
CA LYS A 344 0.26 -0.59 -18.40
C LYS A 344 1.38 -1.53 -18.84
N GLY A 345 2.52 -0.99 -19.23
CA GLY A 345 3.70 -1.76 -19.61
C GLY A 345 4.23 -2.63 -18.48
N TYR A 346 4.31 -2.08 -17.28
CA TYR A 346 4.71 -2.78 -16.07
C TYR A 346 3.80 -3.99 -15.81
N ILE A 347 2.48 -3.77 -15.76
CA ILE A 347 1.49 -4.83 -15.51
C ILE A 347 1.50 -5.89 -16.63
N ASN A 348 1.58 -5.47 -17.91
CA ASN A 348 1.56 -6.37 -19.05
C ASN A 348 2.87 -7.15 -19.23
N GLY A 349 3.98 -6.64 -18.77
CA GLY A 349 5.32 -7.24 -18.90
C GLY A 349 5.50 -8.57 -18.18
N PHE A 350 4.64 -8.90 -17.21
CA PHE A 350 4.70 -10.15 -16.45
C PHE A 350 3.97 -11.29 -17.16
N ARG A 351 4.64 -11.94 -18.10
CA ARG A 351 4.21 -13.22 -18.70
C ARG A 351 4.78 -14.39 -17.90
N LYS A 352 4.12 -15.56 -17.96
CA LYS A 352 4.52 -16.79 -17.23
C LYS A 352 6.02 -17.09 -17.38
N ASN A 353 6.57 -17.04 -18.59
CA ASN A 353 7.98 -17.32 -18.83
C ASN A 353 8.94 -16.34 -18.13
N ARG A 354 8.56 -15.05 -18.07
CA ARG A 354 9.34 -14.03 -17.35
C ARG A 354 9.31 -14.28 -15.84
N ILE A 355 8.16 -14.65 -15.28
CA ILE A 355 8.02 -15.01 -13.86
C ILE A 355 8.92 -16.20 -13.55
N ILE A 356 8.88 -17.27 -14.35
CA ILE A 356 9.73 -18.46 -14.20
C ILE A 356 11.22 -18.06 -14.22
N SER A 357 11.64 -17.27 -15.21
CA SER A 357 13.02 -16.79 -15.30
C SER A 357 13.41 -15.94 -14.08
N THR A 358 12.51 -15.08 -13.59
CA THR A 358 12.77 -14.29 -12.39
C THR A 358 12.93 -15.18 -11.15
N ILE A 359 12.13 -16.24 -11.01
CA ILE A 359 12.26 -17.22 -9.93
C ILE A 359 13.63 -17.93 -10.01
N GLN A 360 14.05 -18.36 -11.20
CA GLN A 360 15.34 -19.05 -11.42
C GLN A 360 16.55 -18.19 -11.03
N HIS A 361 16.45 -16.89 -11.19
CA HIS A 361 17.54 -15.94 -10.87
C HIS A 361 17.39 -15.28 -9.50
N PHE A 362 16.27 -15.52 -8.80
CA PHE A 362 15.94 -14.84 -7.56
C PHE A 362 17.05 -14.87 -6.52
N SER A 363 17.64 -16.04 -6.26
CA SER A 363 18.72 -16.21 -5.28
C SER A 363 20.05 -15.55 -5.71
N LYS A 364 20.20 -15.22 -7.00
CA LYS A 364 21.37 -14.48 -7.51
C LYS A 364 21.18 -12.98 -7.38
N ASP A 365 19.92 -12.54 -7.54
CA ASP A 365 19.56 -11.13 -7.56
C ASP A 365 19.24 -10.60 -6.16
N TYR A 366 18.77 -11.49 -5.27
CA TYR A 366 18.30 -11.14 -3.94
C TYR A 366 18.94 -12.03 -2.87
N SER A 367 19.26 -11.45 -1.73
CA SER A 367 19.89 -12.15 -0.60
C SER A 367 18.90 -12.86 0.32
N GLU A 368 17.61 -12.74 0.06
CA GLU A 368 16.53 -13.38 0.82
C GLU A 368 16.18 -14.76 0.33
N PRO A 369 15.71 -15.63 1.24
CA PRO A 369 15.10 -16.89 0.83
C PRO A 369 13.89 -16.65 -0.06
N LEU A 370 13.77 -17.43 -1.12
CA LEU A 370 12.63 -17.39 -2.01
C LEU A 370 11.38 -17.90 -1.27
N SER A 371 10.38 -17.04 -1.16
CA SER A 371 9.03 -17.33 -0.66
C SER A 371 8.04 -16.54 -1.48
N LEU A 372 6.75 -16.83 -1.40
CA LEU A 372 5.71 -16.06 -2.09
C LEU A 372 5.77 -14.58 -1.69
N SER A 373 5.85 -14.29 -0.40
CA SER A 373 5.89 -12.92 0.13
C SER A 373 7.14 -12.18 -0.31
N SER A 374 8.34 -12.79 -0.18
CA SER A 374 9.58 -12.15 -0.62
C SER A 374 9.60 -11.94 -2.13
N PHE A 375 9.08 -12.88 -2.91
CA PHE A 375 8.99 -12.75 -4.37
C PHE A 375 8.08 -11.60 -4.78
N LEU A 376 6.84 -11.55 -4.27
CA LEU A 376 5.89 -10.49 -4.61
C LEU A 376 6.42 -9.10 -4.23
N ARG A 377 6.99 -8.99 -3.03
CA ARG A 377 7.52 -7.74 -2.50
C ARG A 377 8.71 -7.22 -3.29
N LEU A 378 9.66 -8.09 -3.65
CA LEU A 378 10.90 -7.69 -4.29
C LEU A 378 10.78 -7.48 -5.80
N THR A 379 9.96 -8.31 -6.45
CA THR A 379 9.80 -8.24 -7.91
C THR A 379 8.67 -7.33 -8.32
N HIS A 380 7.81 -6.91 -7.36
CA HIS A 380 6.57 -6.18 -7.62
C HIS A 380 5.63 -6.87 -8.62
N VAL A 381 5.79 -8.18 -8.82
CA VAL A 381 4.86 -8.97 -9.63
C VAL A 381 3.51 -8.99 -8.92
N PRO A 382 2.43 -8.55 -9.57
CA PRO A 382 1.11 -8.64 -8.96
C PRO A 382 0.73 -10.09 -8.72
N ILE A 383 0.16 -10.39 -7.55
CA ILE A 383 -0.25 -11.75 -7.17
C ILE A 383 -1.21 -12.38 -8.18
N GLU A 384 -2.05 -11.56 -8.82
CA GLU A 384 -2.98 -11.98 -9.89
C GLU A 384 -2.27 -12.65 -11.07
N LYS A 385 -1.02 -12.27 -11.33
CA LYS A 385 -0.23 -12.86 -12.42
C LYS A 385 0.29 -14.25 -12.06
N LEU A 386 0.55 -14.52 -10.78
CA LEU A 386 0.97 -15.83 -10.29
C LEU A 386 -0.19 -16.83 -10.35
N TYR A 387 -1.41 -16.36 -10.05
CA TYR A 387 -2.61 -17.20 -9.97
C TYR A 387 -3.50 -17.14 -11.20
N ASN A 388 -2.99 -16.65 -12.33
CA ASN A 388 -3.72 -16.63 -13.60
C ASN A 388 -3.54 -17.96 -14.35
N GLY A 389 -4.27 -18.98 -13.92
CA GLY A 389 -4.20 -20.34 -14.47
C GLY A 389 -2.95 -21.12 -14.02
N THR A 390 -2.23 -20.64 -13.04
CA THR A 390 -1.06 -21.26 -12.39
C THR A 390 -1.14 -21.06 -10.89
N THR A 391 -0.24 -21.65 -10.13
CA THR A 391 -0.03 -21.43 -8.69
C THR A 391 1.44 -21.14 -8.41
N TRP A 392 1.74 -20.63 -7.23
CA TRP A 392 3.11 -20.37 -6.81
C TRP A 392 3.96 -21.65 -6.82
N ASN A 393 3.44 -22.73 -6.28
CA ASN A 393 4.11 -24.03 -6.27
C ASN A 393 4.34 -24.58 -7.70
N GLU A 394 3.36 -24.45 -8.60
CA GLU A 394 3.55 -24.81 -10.02
C GLU A 394 4.67 -23.99 -10.66
N LEU A 395 4.75 -22.69 -10.38
CA LEU A 395 5.81 -21.82 -10.90
C LEU A 395 7.18 -22.19 -10.34
N LEU A 396 7.29 -22.56 -9.06
CA LEU A 396 8.51 -23.08 -8.45
C LEU A 396 8.96 -24.40 -9.09
N TYR A 397 8.01 -25.30 -9.35
CA TYR A 397 8.27 -26.55 -10.06
C TYR A 397 8.80 -26.31 -11.49
N LEU A 398 8.14 -25.43 -12.25
CA LEU A 398 8.55 -25.06 -13.60
C LEU A 398 9.89 -24.33 -13.65
N ALA A 399 10.24 -23.62 -12.59
CA ALA A 399 11.55 -22.97 -12.44
C ALA A 399 12.66 -23.94 -12.01
N GLY A 400 12.31 -25.21 -11.67
CA GLY A 400 13.26 -26.22 -11.20
C GLY A 400 13.70 -26.02 -9.74
N VAL A 401 13.00 -25.19 -8.97
CA VAL A 401 13.25 -24.96 -7.55
C VAL A 401 12.64 -26.10 -6.71
N GLU A 402 11.40 -26.48 -7.03
CA GLU A 402 10.72 -27.61 -6.41
C GLU A 402 10.74 -28.85 -7.30
N LYS A 403 10.69 -30.05 -6.66
CA LYS A 403 10.73 -31.33 -7.35
C LYS A 403 9.35 -31.90 -7.67
N SER A 404 8.32 -31.38 -7.05
CA SER A 404 6.94 -31.82 -7.22
C SER A 404 5.99 -30.61 -7.13
N MET A 405 4.79 -30.78 -7.64
CA MET A 405 3.74 -29.78 -7.55
C MET A 405 2.48 -30.38 -6.92
N SER A 406 1.63 -29.52 -6.38
CA SER A 406 0.33 -29.90 -5.83
C SER A 406 -0.59 -30.52 -6.88
N GLY A 407 -1.40 -31.49 -6.47
CA GLY A 407 -2.51 -31.98 -7.29
C GLY A 407 -3.73 -31.05 -7.33
N MET A 408 -3.74 -29.99 -6.53
CA MET A 408 -4.85 -29.03 -6.34
C MET A 408 -4.59 -27.67 -7.01
N ASN A 409 -3.66 -27.59 -7.96
CA ASN A 409 -3.25 -26.32 -8.58
C ASN A 409 -4.41 -25.59 -9.28
N ILE A 410 -5.32 -26.31 -9.94
CA ILE A 410 -6.46 -25.71 -10.65
C ILE A 410 -7.45 -25.09 -9.67
N GLU A 411 -7.76 -25.81 -8.59
CA GLU A 411 -8.67 -25.38 -7.54
C GLU A 411 -8.11 -24.16 -6.82
N LEU A 412 -6.82 -24.21 -6.40
CA LEU A 412 -6.17 -23.10 -5.69
C LEU A 412 -6.04 -21.87 -6.57
N SER A 413 -5.59 -22.03 -7.82
CA SER A 413 -5.49 -20.91 -8.78
C SER A 413 -6.86 -20.23 -8.98
N ARG A 414 -7.93 -21.03 -9.08
CA ARG A 414 -9.30 -20.52 -9.19
C ARG A 414 -9.74 -19.78 -7.94
N ALA A 415 -9.51 -20.40 -6.75
CA ALA A 415 -9.87 -19.82 -5.47
C ALA A 415 -9.19 -18.47 -5.27
N VAL A 416 -7.88 -18.39 -5.46
CA VAL A 416 -7.14 -17.13 -5.31
C VAL A 416 -7.62 -16.11 -6.33
N ASN A 417 -7.55 -16.39 -7.61
CA ASN A 417 -7.79 -15.40 -8.66
C ASN A 417 -9.25 -14.90 -8.70
N LYS A 418 -10.23 -15.79 -8.50
CA LYS A 418 -11.65 -15.44 -8.67
C LYS A 418 -12.40 -15.13 -7.41
N LYS A 419 -11.88 -15.56 -6.24
CA LYS A 419 -12.57 -15.42 -4.96
C LYS A 419 -11.74 -14.62 -3.95
N TRP A 420 -10.54 -15.07 -3.60
CA TRP A 420 -9.77 -14.48 -2.52
C TRP A 420 -9.27 -13.06 -2.85
N LEU A 421 -8.87 -12.79 -4.10
CA LEU A 421 -8.54 -11.43 -4.55
C LEU A 421 -9.75 -10.48 -4.67
N SER A 422 -10.96 -11.01 -4.48
CA SER A 422 -12.21 -10.24 -4.41
C SER A 422 -12.81 -10.25 -3.01
N THR A 423 -12.09 -10.82 -2.06
CA THR A 423 -12.45 -10.89 -0.64
C THR A 423 -11.48 -10.01 0.14
N ASP A 424 -12.00 -9.17 1.02
CA ASP A 424 -11.20 -8.38 1.96
C ASP A 424 -11.77 -8.60 3.35
N SER A 425 -11.28 -9.66 4.01
CA SER A 425 -11.72 -10.09 5.33
C SER A 425 -10.57 -10.76 6.07
N HIS A 426 -9.95 -10.01 6.98
CA HIS A 426 -8.87 -10.53 7.81
C HIS A 426 -9.34 -11.74 8.66
N SER A 427 -10.56 -11.68 9.20
CA SER A 427 -11.10 -12.76 10.01
C SER A 427 -11.31 -14.06 9.21
N TYR A 428 -11.73 -13.97 7.95
CA TYR A 428 -11.88 -15.13 7.08
C TYR A 428 -10.52 -15.74 6.70
N PHE A 429 -9.57 -14.92 6.27
CA PHE A 429 -8.24 -15.42 5.93
C PHE A 429 -7.48 -15.96 7.15
N SER A 430 -7.64 -15.36 8.33
CA SER A 430 -7.08 -15.89 9.58
C SER A 430 -7.64 -17.26 9.92
N PHE A 431 -8.92 -17.51 9.66
CA PHE A 431 -9.51 -18.84 9.83
C PHE A 431 -8.90 -19.86 8.87
N ILE A 432 -8.80 -19.54 7.56
CA ILE A 432 -8.18 -20.44 6.57
C ILE A 432 -6.71 -20.69 6.92
N HIS A 433 -5.97 -19.64 7.28
CA HIS A 433 -4.57 -19.75 7.69
C HIS A 433 -4.40 -20.70 8.89
N ARG A 434 -5.29 -20.60 9.89
CA ARG A 434 -5.30 -21.52 11.03
C ARG A 434 -5.54 -22.96 10.60
N LEU A 435 -6.51 -23.23 9.70
CA LEU A 435 -6.76 -24.57 9.17
C LEU A 435 -5.53 -25.11 8.45
N ALA A 436 -4.88 -24.32 7.60
CA ALA A 436 -3.68 -24.71 6.88
C ALA A 436 -2.49 -24.92 7.83
N SER A 437 -2.29 -24.06 8.83
CA SER A 437 -1.25 -24.21 9.86
C SER A 437 -1.41 -25.49 10.67
N CYS A 438 -2.65 -25.96 10.90
CA CYS A 438 -2.94 -27.28 11.46
C CYS A 438 -2.94 -28.40 10.41
N LYS A 439 -2.49 -28.11 9.16
CA LYS A 439 -2.46 -29.05 8.03
C LYS A 439 -3.83 -29.66 7.73
N PHE A 440 -4.92 -28.90 7.92
CA PHE A 440 -6.31 -29.35 7.84
C PHE A 440 -6.63 -30.56 8.73
N ARG A 441 -5.75 -30.93 9.67
CA ARG A 441 -5.95 -32.05 10.61
C ARG A 441 -6.80 -31.64 11.80
N ILE A 442 -8.02 -31.20 11.54
CA ILE A 442 -9.02 -30.84 12.52
C ILE A 442 -10.30 -31.66 12.27
N ARG A 443 -11.00 -32.02 13.35
CA ARG A 443 -12.30 -32.69 13.22
C ARG A 443 -13.41 -31.64 13.01
N GLU A 444 -14.27 -31.86 12.02
CA GLU A 444 -15.43 -30.98 11.76
C GLU A 444 -16.28 -30.76 13.02
N SER A 445 -16.41 -31.77 13.89
CA SER A 445 -17.14 -31.68 15.14
C SER A 445 -16.57 -30.69 16.16
N MET A 446 -15.31 -30.28 16.02
CA MET A 446 -14.67 -29.33 16.90
C MET A 446 -14.87 -27.86 16.43
N LEU A 447 -15.43 -27.67 15.24
CA LEU A 447 -15.71 -26.35 14.69
C LEU A 447 -17.03 -25.83 15.23
N THR A 448 -17.05 -24.54 15.57
CA THR A 448 -18.29 -23.82 15.85
C THR A 448 -19.15 -23.69 14.58
N ASP A 449 -20.41 -23.35 14.72
CA ASP A 449 -21.34 -23.20 13.57
C ASP A 449 -20.83 -22.09 12.60
N LYS A 450 -20.25 -21.01 13.12
CA LYS A 450 -19.58 -19.99 12.30
C LYS A 450 -18.39 -20.57 11.52
N GLU A 451 -17.54 -21.31 12.19
CA GLU A 451 -16.35 -21.92 11.58
C GLU A 451 -16.71 -22.98 10.55
N LYS A 452 -17.77 -23.76 10.77
CA LYS A 452 -18.29 -24.68 9.74
C LYS A 452 -18.75 -23.93 8.49
N LYS A 453 -19.39 -22.78 8.66
CA LYS A 453 -19.76 -21.92 7.52
C LYS A 453 -18.54 -21.33 6.83
N MET A 454 -17.52 -20.86 7.56
CA MET A 454 -16.26 -20.41 6.95
C MET A 454 -15.54 -21.55 6.21
N ALA A 455 -15.55 -22.76 6.74
CA ALA A 455 -15.04 -23.95 6.06
C ALA A 455 -15.85 -24.29 4.79
N LEU A 456 -17.17 -24.10 4.84
CA LEU A 456 -18.01 -24.26 3.65
C LEU A 456 -17.82 -23.12 2.63
N MET A 457 -17.48 -21.90 3.07
CA MET A 457 -17.04 -20.83 2.16
C MET A 457 -15.76 -21.25 1.43
N LEU A 458 -14.76 -21.76 2.14
CA LEU A 458 -13.53 -22.30 1.56
C LEU A 458 -13.83 -23.45 0.57
N TYR A 459 -14.75 -24.34 0.90
CA TYR A 459 -15.18 -25.40 -0.03
C TYR A 459 -15.68 -24.82 -1.36
N TYR A 460 -16.53 -23.79 -1.32
CA TYR A 460 -17.03 -23.15 -2.53
C TYR A 460 -16.00 -22.27 -3.25
N ASP A 461 -15.02 -21.73 -2.53
CA ASP A 461 -13.92 -21.01 -3.15
C ASP A 461 -13.04 -21.95 -3.98
N LEU A 462 -12.79 -23.17 -3.49
CA LEU A 462 -11.98 -24.17 -4.18
C LEU A 462 -12.76 -24.87 -5.32
N TYR A 463 -13.96 -25.35 -5.06
CA TYR A 463 -14.66 -26.25 -5.99
C TYR A 463 -15.76 -25.59 -6.80
N ASP A 464 -16.33 -24.49 -6.32
CA ASP A 464 -17.43 -23.73 -6.95
C ASP A 464 -18.66 -24.60 -7.35
N ALA A 465 -18.80 -25.77 -6.75
CA ALA A 465 -19.84 -26.78 -7.01
C ALA A 465 -20.28 -27.44 -5.71
N ALA A 466 -21.54 -27.86 -5.63
CA ALA A 466 -22.04 -28.67 -4.55
C ALA A 466 -21.76 -30.16 -4.78
N GLY A 467 -21.69 -30.94 -3.71
CA GLY A 467 -21.62 -32.41 -3.77
C GLY A 467 -20.31 -32.99 -4.25
N VAL A 468 -19.20 -32.22 -4.26
CA VAL A 468 -17.85 -32.75 -4.55
C VAL A 468 -17.41 -33.70 -3.44
N TYR A 469 -17.72 -33.36 -2.21
CA TYR A 469 -17.52 -34.20 -1.01
C TYR A 469 -18.83 -34.32 -0.24
N GLY A 470 -18.97 -35.41 0.51
CA GLY A 470 -20.16 -35.69 1.33
C GLY A 470 -20.17 -34.87 2.62
N SER A 471 -19.02 -34.50 3.15
CA SER A 471 -18.84 -33.73 4.39
C SER A 471 -17.66 -32.76 4.30
N LEU A 472 -17.58 -31.82 5.21
CA LEU A 472 -16.38 -30.96 5.36
C LEU A 472 -15.18 -31.78 5.85
N GLN A 473 -15.41 -32.86 6.60
CA GLN A 473 -14.35 -33.77 7.04
C GLN A 473 -13.67 -34.43 5.84
N ASP A 474 -14.44 -34.94 4.86
CA ASP A 474 -13.88 -35.55 3.65
C ASP A 474 -13.01 -34.56 2.87
N MET A 475 -13.42 -33.30 2.81
CA MET A 475 -12.60 -32.21 2.24
C MET A 475 -11.31 -32.01 3.04
N PHE A 476 -11.39 -31.92 4.37
CA PHE A 476 -10.20 -31.70 5.21
C PHE A 476 -9.19 -32.85 5.07
N ASP A 477 -9.69 -34.10 5.08
CA ASP A 477 -8.87 -35.28 4.92
C ASP A 477 -8.16 -35.23 3.57
N ARG A 478 -8.85 -34.89 2.48
CA ARG A 478 -8.25 -34.74 1.15
C ARG A 478 -7.21 -33.63 1.09
N LEU A 479 -7.49 -32.45 1.69
CA LEU A 479 -6.55 -31.32 1.69
C LEU A 479 -5.31 -31.60 2.53
N SER A 480 -5.45 -32.37 3.63
CA SER A 480 -4.34 -32.74 4.52
C SER A 480 -3.29 -33.63 3.87
N ASP A 481 -3.67 -34.36 2.83
CA ASP A 481 -2.80 -35.28 2.09
C ASP A 481 -1.88 -34.54 1.09
N ASP A 482 -2.21 -33.31 0.70
CA ASP A 482 -1.43 -32.53 -0.25
C ASP A 482 -0.61 -31.46 0.47
N ARG A 483 0.61 -31.82 0.88
CA ARG A 483 1.50 -30.93 1.62
C ARG A 483 1.79 -29.63 0.86
N MET A 484 2.02 -29.70 -0.46
CA MET A 484 2.37 -28.55 -1.26
C MET A 484 1.20 -27.55 -1.32
N PHE A 485 -0.03 -28.06 -1.40
CA PHE A 485 -1.24 -27.25 -1.28
C PHE A 485 -1.32 -26.55 0.08
N VAL A 486 -1.10 -27.30 1.16
CA VAL A 486 -1.16 -26.77 2.54
C VAL A 486 -0.16 -25.64 2.75
N ASP A 487 1.10 -25.90 2.37
CA ASP A 487 2.18 -24.91 2.52
C ASP A 487 1.88 -23.63 1.72
N GLU A 488 1.39 -23.75 0.49
CA GLU A 488 1.03 -22.61 -0.34
C GLU A 488 -0.20 -21.85 0.19
N VAL A 489 -1.21 -22.54 0.70
CA VAL A 489 -2.37 -21.91 1.33
C VAL A 489 -1.93 -21.09 2.56
N CYS A 490 -0.97 -21.59 3.36
CA CYS A 490 -0.39 -20.82 4.46
C CYS A 490 0.26 -19.53 3.96
N GLU A 491 1.11 -19.59 2.94
CA GLU A 491 1.79 -18.43 2.39
C GLU A 491 0.82 -17.39 1.80
N VAL A 492 -0.14 -17.86 0.99
CA VAL A 492 -1.14 -16.99 0.34
C VAL A 492 -2.03 -16.31 1.36
N THR A 493 -2.52 -17.05 2.36
CA THR A 493 -3.41 -16.47 3.36
C THR A 493 -2.68 -15.52 4.29
N ALA A 494 -1.42 -15.79 4.64
CA ALA A 494 -0.57 -14.83 5.35
C ALA A 494 -0.41 -13.53 4.55
N TYR A 495 -0.06 -13.63 3.27
CA TYR A 495 0.03 -12.46 2.38
C TYR A 495 -1.29 -11.68 2.31
N LEU A 496 -2.43 -12.37 2.15
CA LEU A 496 -3.73 -11.72 2.06
C LEU A 496 -4.14 -11.04 3.37
N MET A 497 -3.85 -11.63 4.53
CA MET A 497 -4.09 -10.99 5.83
C MET A 497 -3.31 -9.68 5.98
N ASP A 498 -2.04 -9.67 5.58
CA ASP A 498 -1.20 -8.46 5.63
C ASP A 498 -1.68 -7.37 4.66
N HIS A 499 -2.48 -7.74 3.65
CA HIS A 499 -3.01 -6.83 2.62
C HIS A 499 -4.51 -6.55 2.77
N CYS A 500 -5.17 -7.03 3.84
CA CYS A 500 -6.54 -6.65 4.14
C CYS A 500 -6.61 -5.16 4.51
N ASN A 501 -7.57 -4.47 3.90
CA ASN A 501 -7.81 -3.04 4.13
C ASN A 501 -9.14 -2.79 4.84
N ALA A 502 -10.07 -3.74 4.80
CA ALA A 502 -11.36 -3.62 5.44
C ALA A 502 -11.23 -3.47 6.96
N LEU A 503 -11.79 -2.39 7.50
CA LEU A 503 -11.88 -2.18 8.95
C LEU A 503 -13.07 -2.98 9.50
N GLU A 504 -12.88 -4.30 9.59
CA GLU A 504 -13.89 -5.22 10.07
C GLU A 504 -14.31 -4.93 11.51
N LYS A 505 -15.62 -5.05 11.76
CA LYS A 505 -16.22 -4.95 13.10
C LYS A 505 -17.10 -6.15 13.37
N ASP A 506 -17.34 -6.44 14.65
CA ASP A 506 -18.37 -7.39 15.02
C ASP A 506 -19.75 -6.84 14.66
N ASP A 507 -20.55 -7.68 14.01
CA ASP A 507 -21.94 -7.36 13.75
C ASP A 507 -22.75 -7.62 15.03
N ASN A 508 -23.27 -6.57 15.66
CA ASN A 508 -24.11 -6.65 16.85
C ASN A 508 -25.58 -7.00 16.53
N SER A 509 -25.85 -7.67 15.41
CA SER A 509 -27.17 -8.15 15.04
C SER A 509 -27.54 -9.44 15.75
N SER A 510 -28.83 -9.82 15.68
CA SER A 510 -29.32 -11.13 16.16
C SER A 510 -28.70 -12.33 15.44
N LEU A 511 -28.08 -12.09 14.28
CA LEU A 511 -27.43 -13.11 13.45
C LEU A 511 -25.94 -13.30 13.81
N ASN A 512 -25.37 -12.45 14.67
CA ASN A 512 -23.94 -12.50 15.00
C ASN A 512 -23.46 -13.88 15.46
N ASN A 513 -24.30 -14.63 16.18
CA ASN A 513 -23.87 -15.95 16.69
C ASN A 513 -23.82 -17.05 15.64
N VAL A 514 -24.38 -16.86 14.46
CA VAL A 514 -24.55 -17.90 13.44
C VAL A 514 -24.01 -17.49 12.06
N MET A 515 -23.85 -16.21 11.80
CA MET A 515 -23.33 -15.68 10.55
C MET A 515 -21.84 -15.29 10.72
N PRO A 516 -20.92 -15.82 9.89
CA PRO A 516 -19.50 -15.61 10.07
C PRO A 516 -19.02 -14.26 9.52
N LEU A 517 -19.87 -13.52 8.79
CA LEU A 517 -19.46 -12.27 8.14
C LEU A 517 -19.22 -11.16 9.18
N LYS A 518 -18.16 -10.42 9.00
CA LYS A 518 -17.85 -9.22 9.78
C LYS A 518 -18.39 -7.99 9.07
N LEU A 519 -18.94 -7.05 9.82
CA LEU A 519 -19.39 -5.76 9.31
C LEU A 519 -18.21 -5.05 8.62
N HIS A 520 -18.44 -4.46 7.46
CA HIS A 520 -17.47 -3.81 6.58
C HIS A 520 -16.47 -4.74 5.89
N GLY A 521 -16.46 -6.03 6.19
CA GLY A 521 -15.71 -7.01 5.41
C GLY A 521 -16.26 -7.14 3.98
N VAL A 522 -15.40 -7.52 3.05
CA VAL A 522 -15.73 -7.69 1.63
C VAL A 522 -15.80 -9.17 1.29
N TYR A 523 -16.90 -9.61 0.73
CA TYR A 523 -17.15 -11.03 0.45
C TYR A 523 -17.71 -11.25 -0.95
N THR A 524 -17.35 -12.34 -1.58
CA THR A 524 -17.95 -12.74 -2.85
C THR A 524 -19.42 -13.20 -2.64
N LYS A 525 -20.25 -13.11 -3.68
CA LYS A 525 -21.65 -13.55 -3.59
C LYS A 525 -21.77 -15.00 -3.11
N SER A 526 -20.90 -15.90 -3.59
CA SER A 526 -20.90 -17.31 -3.15
C SER A 526 -20.61 -17.48 -1.66
N GLN A 527 -19.67 -16.69 -1.10
CA GLN A 527 -19.37 -16.69 0.34
C GLN A 527 -20.57 -16.18 1.15
N ILE A 528 -21.21 -15.11 0.67
CA ILE A 528 -22.42 -14.57 1.33
C ILE A 528 -23.56 -15.60 1.29
N GLN A 529 -23.78 -16.29 0.18
CA GLN A 529 -24.80 -17.34 0.03
C GLN A 529 -24.59 -18.49 1.02
N VAL A 530 -23.34 -18.87 1.29
CA VAL A 530 -22.99 -19.82 2.35
C VAL A 530 -23.31 -19.23 3.73
N ALA A 531 -22.90 -18.01 3.99
CA ALA A 531 -23.06 -17.37 5.29
C ALA A 531 -24.54 -17.24 5.70
N ILE A 532 -25.40 -16.86 4.77
CA ILE A 532 -26.85 -16.77 4.96
C ILE A 532 -27.57 -18.14 4.87
N GLY A 533 -26.84 -19.22 4.54
CA GLY A 533 -27.35 -20.60 4.55
C GLY A 533 -28.14 -20.99 3.31
N THR A 534 -28.12 -20.25 2.20
CA THR A 534 -28.77 -20.62 0.94
C THR A 534 -27.97 -21.62 0.12
N SER A 535 -26.64 -21.64 0.35
CA SER A 535 -25.74 -22.70 -0.15
C SER A 535 -25.31 -23.61 0.98
N THR A 536 -25.38 -24.92 0.73
CA THR A 536 -24.96 -26.00 1.63
C THR A 536 -24.00 -26.92 0.91
N ILE A 537 -23.39 -27.89 1.58
CA ILE A 537 -22.47 -28.84 0.92
C ILE A 537 -23.16 -29.64 -0.20
N ALA A 538 -24.47 -29.93 -0.02
CA ALA A 538 -25.26 -30.70 -0.99
C ALA A 538 -25.95 -29.84 -2.07
N LYS A 539 -26.07 -28.54 -1.85
CA LYS A 539 -26.85 -27.66 -2.74
C LYS A 539 -26.19 -26.29 -2.86
N LYS A 540 -25.87 -25.87 -4.06
CA LYS A 540 -25.44 -24.51 -4.39
C LYS A 540 -26.64 -23.63 -4.72
N SER A 541 -26.72 -22.42 -4.20
CA SER A 541 -27.72 -21.44 -4.63
C SER A 541 -27.52 -21.08 -6.09
N SER A 542 -28.59 -21.09 -6.86
CA SER A 542 -28.64 -20.66 -8.26
C SER A 542 -29.16 -19.23 -8.42
N ASN A 543 -29.38 -18.52 -7.31
CA ASN A 543 -29.96 -17.17 -7.35
C ASN A 543 -29.00 -16.16 -8.01
N ARG A 544 -29.49 -15.55 -9.08
CA ARG A 544 -28.82 -14.47 -9.83
C ARG A 544 -29.46 -13.10 -9.60
N GLU A 545 -30.56 -13.04 -8.86
CA GLU A 545 -31.29 -11.80 -8.59
C GLU A 545 -30.54 -10.91 -7.58
N GLY A 546 -30.96 -9.65 -7.49
CA GLY A 546 -30.45 -8.67 -6.53
C GLY A 546 -30.86 -8.90 -5.07
N CYS A 547 -31.73 -9.87 -4.81
CA CYS A 547 -32.18 -10.23 -3.46
C CYS A 547 -32.20 -11.74 -3.27
N GLU A 548 -31.84 -12.20 -2.06
CA GLU A 548 -31.85 -13.61 -1.70
C GLU A 548 -32.40 -13.82 -0.29
N ARG A 549 -33.34 -14.75 -0.15
CA ARG A 549 -34.12 -14.99 1.10
C ARG A 549 -33.75 -16.32 1.71
N ASN A 550 -33.72 -16.36 3.03
CA ASN A 550 -33.60 -17.61 3.80
C ASN A 550 -34.19 -17.45 5.21
N VAL A 551 -34.26 -18.56 5.93
CA VAL A 551 -34.48 -18.59 7.37
C VAL A 551 -33.25 -19.19 8.02
N LEU A 552 -32.57 -18.40 8.85
CA LEU A 552 -31.34 -18.81 9.53
C LEU A 552 -31.59 -18.83 11.03
N ASN A 553 -31.50 -20.02 11.65
CA ASN A 553 -31.83 -20.23 13.07
C ASN A 553 -33.13 -19.60 13.50
N GLY A 554 -34.20 -19.78 12.71
CA GLY A 554 -35.53 -19.25 12.99
C GLY A 554 -35.71 -17.76 12.64
N VAL A 555 -34.68 -17.05 12.24
CA VAL A 555 -34.76 -15.66 11.82
C VAL A 555 -34.93 -15.61 10.30
N ALA A 556 -36.05 -15.07 9.82
CA ALA A 556 -36.27 -14.79 8.41
C ALA A 556 -35.40 -13.62 7.99
N LEU A 557 -34.62 -13.77 6.92
CA LEU A 557 -33.72 -12.74 6.40
C LEU A 557 -33.83 -12.59 4.89
N GLU A 558 -33.46 -11.41 4.42
CA GLU A 558 -33.26 -11.11 3.00
C GLU A 558 -31.94 -10.33 2.79
N ALA A 559 -31.04 -10.88 1.99
CA ALA A 559 -29.81 -10.23 1.57
C ALA A 559 -30.04 -9.43 0.29
N MET A 560 -29.75 -8.14 0.30
CA MET A 560 -29.82 -7.23 -0.86
C MET A 560 -28.44 -7.04 -1.43
N PHE A 561 -28.26 -7.34 -2.72
CA PHE A 561 -27.00 -7.19 -3.46
C PHE A 561 -27.12 -6.00 -4.40
N VAL A 562 -26.35 -4.96 -4.16
CA VAL A 562 -26.45 -3.70 -4.88
C VAL A 562 -25.15 -3.40 -5.62
N ASP A 563 -25.25 -3.20 -6.92
CA ASP A 563 -24.19 -2.70 -7.79
C ASP A 563 -24.44 -1.21 -8.05
N ILE A 564 -23.55 -0.33 -7.62
CA ILE A 564 -23.71 1.13 -7.79
C ILE A 564 -23.54 1.52 -9.26
N ILE A 565 -22.46 1.06 -9.88
CA ILE A 565 -22.21 1.28 -11.32
C ILE A 565 -22.65 0.02 -12.04
N LYS A 566 -23.68 0.17 -12.86
CA LYS A 566 -24.25 -0.93 -13.67
C LYS A 566 -23.68 -0.86 -15.09
N ASP A 567 -23.28 -2.03 -15.62
CA ASP A 567 -22.90 -2.12 -17.03
C ASP A 567 -24.11 -1.76 -17.89
N ARG A 568 -23.99 -0.69 -18.66
CA ARG A 568 -25.04 -0.25 -19.57
C ARG A 568 -25.05 -1.17 -20.78
N GLU A 569 -25.79 -2.26 -20.73
CA GLU A 569 -26.30 -2.86 -21.96
C GLU A 569 -27.40 -1.94 -22.54
N ILE A 570 -27.17 -1.42 -23.73
CA ILE A 570 -28.10 -0.55 -24.44
C ILE A 570 -29.40 -1.36 -24.65
N GLY A 571 -30.46 -1.03 -23.90
CA GLY A 571 -31.79 -1.62 -24.08
C GLY A 571 -32.41 -2.30 -22.86
N SER A 572 -31.76 -2.37 -21.69
CA SER A 572 -32.41 -2.93 -20.48
C SER A 572 -33.24 -1.86 -19.76
N ASN A 573 -34.56 -2.11 -19.60
CA ASN A 573 -35.50 -1.30 -18.81
C ASN A 573 -35.25 -1.37 -17.27
N THR A 574 -34.05 -1.68 -16.82
CA THR A 574 -33.73 -1.97 -15.41
C THR A 574 -32.64 -1.04 -14.85
N ASN A 575 -32.73 0.25 -15.12
CA ASN A 575 -31.86 1.25 -14.48
C ASN A 575 -32.41 1.60 -13.09
N TYR A 576 -32.11 0.78 -12.08
CA TYR A 576 -32.37 1.13 -10.68
C TYR A 576 -31.40 2.23 -10.24
N ASN A 577 -31.93 3.21 -9.51
CA ASN A 577 -31.18 4.36 -9.03
C ASN A 577 -30.84 4.15 -7.56
N ASP A 578 -29.81 3.31 -7.30
CA ASP A 578 -29.36 2.99 -5.93
C ASP A 578 -28.17 3.89 -5.57
N PHE A 579 -28.24 4.57 -4.41
CA PHE A 579 -27.20 5.51 -3.96
C PHE A 579 -27.24 5.78 -2.46
N ALA A 580 -26.12 6.24 -1.89
CA ALA A 580 -26.05 6.72 -0.52
C ALA A 580 -26.56 8.17 -0.42
N GLN A 581 -27.53 8.43 0.45
CA GLN A 581 -28.00 9.77 0.79
C GLN A 581 -27.14 10.40 1.89
N SER A 582 -26.63 9.61 2.79
CA SER A 582 -25.65 9.99 3.82
C SER A 582 -24.87 8.75 4.25
N SER A 583 -23.89 8.89 5.13
CA SER A 583 -23.17 7.74 5.67
C SER A 583 -24.05 6.71 6.42
N TYR A 584 -25.24 7.09 6.82
CA TYR A 584 -26.22 6.22 7.52
C TYR A 584 -27.46 5.90 6.70
N LYS A 585 -27.67 6.50 5.51
CA LYS A 585 -28.89 6.35 4.73
C LYS A 585 -28.58 5.90 3.30
N PHE A 586 -29.27 4.83 2.90
CA PHE A 586 -29.11 4.25 1.58
C PHE A 586 -30.45 4.19 0.84
N HIS A 587 -30.51 4.84 -0.33
CA HIS A 587 -31.65 4.78 -1.24
C HIS A 587 -31.52 3.54 -2.12
N TRP A 588 -32.58 2.75 -2.17
CA TRP A 588 -32.66 1.52 -2.93
C TRP A 588 -33.99 1.40 -3.68
N GLU A 589 -33.95 0.96 -4.91
CA GLU A 589 -35.12 0.68 -5.71
C GLU A 589 -35.40 -0.82 -5.79
N THR A 590 -36.66 -1.19 -5.54
CA THR A 590 -37.13 -2.57 -5.63
C THR A 590 -37.21 -3.03 -7.10
N GLN A 591 -37.45 -4.31 -7.32
CA GLN A 591 -37.79 -4.78 -8.67
C GLN A 591 -39.05 -4.08 -9.19
N ASN A 592 -39.13 -3.86 -10.52
CA ASN A 592 -40.22 -3.13 -11.21
C ASN A 592 -41.64 -3.66 -10.96
N LYS A 593 -41.80 -4.90 -10.48
CA LYS A 593 -43.08 -5.52 -10.16
C LYS A 593 -43.57 -5.25 -8.74
N VAL A 594 -42.73 -4.65 -7.88
CA VAL A 594 -43.04 -4.47 -6.46
C VAL A 594 -43.76 -3.15 -6.23
N SER A 595 -44.90 -3.22 -5.55
CA SER A 595 -45.67 -2.05 -5.11
C SER A 595 -45.93 -2.15 -3.58
N PRO A 596 -46.30 -1.03 -2.94
CA PRO A 596 -46.63 -1.03 -1.50
C PRO A 596 -47.72 -2.06 -1.13
N GLU A 597 -48.66 -2.34 -2.02
CA GLU A 597 -49.76 -3.29 -1.82
C GLU A 597 -49.35 -4.76 -2.06
N SER A 598 -48.23 -4.97 -2.79
CA SER A 598 -47.75 -6.32 -3.08
C SER A 598 -47.30 -7.04 -1.81
N LEU A 599 -47.34 -8.38 -1.79
CA LEU A 599 -46.86 -9.19 -0.66
C LEU A 599 -45.39 -8.86 -0.33
N THR A 600 -44.54 -8.62 -1.35
CA THR A 600 -43.16 -8.28 -1.18
C THR A 600 -43.02 -6.86 -0.60
N GLY A 601 -43.76 -5.88 -1.11
CA GLY A 601 -43.73 -4.50 -0.61
C GLY A 601 -44.20 -4.44 0.86
N GLN A 602 -45.24 -5.18 1.21
CA GLN A 602 -45.73 -5.27 2.60
C GLN A 602 -44.70 -5.87 3.56
N LYS A 603 -43.87 -6.84 3.10
CA LYS A 603 -42.75 -7.38 3.90
C LYS A 603 -41.72 -6.32 4.21
N TYR A 604 -41.36 -5.48 3.26
CA TYR A 604 -40.44 -4.38 3.47
C TYR A 604 -40.99 -3.31 4.42
N ILE A 605 -42.25 -2.93 4.21
CA ILE A 605 -42.95 -1.92 5.03
C ILE A 605 -43.08 -2.37 6.47
N ARG A 606 -43.52 -3.63 6.68
CA ARG A 606 -43.75 -4.20 8.01
C ARG A 606 -42.47 -4.76 8.65
N GLN A 607 -41.38 -4.77 7.94
CA GLN A 607 -40.10 -5.35 8.38
C GLN A 607 -40.26 -6.76 9.01
N THR A 608 -40.99 -7.64 8.32
CA THR A 608 -41.25 -9.00 8.79
C THR A 608 -40.06 -9.93 8.66
N GLN A 609 -38.95 -9.45 8.12
CA GLN A 609 -37.68 -10.15 7.96
C GLN A 609 -36.53 -9.21 8.20
N THR A 610 -35.39 -9.75 8.62
CA THR A 610 -34.12 -9.00 8.77
C THR A 610 -33.57 -8.68 7.41
N MET A 611 -33.34 -7.38 7.09
CA MET A 611 -32.79 -6.92 5.83
C MET A 611 -31.30 -6.72 5.98
N LEU A 612 -30.49 -7.36 5.12
CA LEU A 612 -29.03 -7.26 5.11
C LEU A 612 -28.58 -6.57 3.83
N LEU A 613 -27.75 -5.52 3.97
CA LEU A 613 -27.29 -4.74 2.84
C LEU A 613 -25.87 -5.10 2.45
N PHE A 614 -25.67 -5.44 1.19
CA PHE A 614 -24.40 -5.75 0.55
C PHE A 614 -24.20 -4.85 -0.67
N VAL A 615 -23.16 -4.03 -0.68
CA VAL A 615 -22.92 -3.04 -1.73
C VAL A 615 -21.56 -3.24 -2.35
N ARG A 616 -21.47 -3.12 -3.68
CA ARG A 616 -20.18 -3.02 -4.38
C ARG A 616 -20.21 -1.92 -5.43
N LYS A 617 -19.05 -1.43 -5.80
CA LYS A 617 -18.94 -0.37 -6.81
C LYS A 617 -19.48 -0.84 -8.16
N GLN A 618 -19.04 -1.98 -8.66
CA GLN A 618 -19.42 -2.56 -9.96
C GLN A 618 -19.22 -4.07 -9.96
N ALA A 619 -19.81 -4.76 -10.94
CA ALA A 619 -19.75 -6.22 -11.01
C ALA A 619 -18.35 -6.75 -11.36
N LYS A 620 -17.65 -6.11 -12.28
CA LYS A 620 -16.34 -6.54 -12.77
C LYS A 620 -15.22 -5.65 -12.23
N ALA A 621 -14.07 -6.24 -11.95
CA ALA A 621 -12.91 -5.46 -11.61
C ALA A 621 -12.40 -4.69 -12.84
N ALA A 622 -12.01 -3.43 -12.66
CA ALA A 622 -11.56 -2.58 -13.77
C ALA A 622 -10.26 -3.10 -14.41
N ASP A 623 -9.37 -3.65 -13.58
CA ASP A 623 -8.07 -4.20 -13.98
C ASP A 623 -8.18 -5.64 -14.57
N ASN A 624 -9.25 -6.37 -14.25
CA ASN A 624 -9.47 -7.73 -14.71
C ASN A 624 -10.97 -8.03 -14.94
N PRO A 625 -11.47 -7.92 -16.20
CA PRO A 625 -12.88 -8.15 -16.52
C PRO A 625 -13.37 -9.57 -16.21
N THR A 626 -12.47 -10.54 -16.01
CA THR A 626 -12.84 -11.92 -15.65
C THR A 626 -13.07 -12.08 -14.15
N ARG A 627 -12.59 -11.15 -13.32
CA ARG A 627 -12.75 -11.14 -11.88
C ARG A 627 -14.00 -10.36 -11.49
N THR A 628 -14.85 -10.97 -10.66
CA THR A 628 -16.04 -10.33 -10.10
C THR A 628 -15.68 -9.70 -8.75
N MET A 629 -16.01 -8.42 -8.56
CA MET A 629 -15.77 -7.72 -7.29
C MET A 629 -16.65 -8.29 -6.16
N GLY A 630 -16.09 -8.31 -4.95
CA GLY A 630 -16.81 -8.63 -3.72
C GLY A 630 -17.78 -7.51 -3.31
N TYR A 631 -18.68 -7.85 -2.43
CA TYR A 631 -19.63 -6.93 -1.80
C TYR A 631 -19.13 -6.55 -0.40
N VAL A 632 -19.20 -5.28 -0.06
CA VAL A 632 -19.02 -4.80 1.30
C VAL A 632 -20.29 -5.11 2.10
N TYR A 633 -20.16 -5.77 3.23
CA TYR A 633 -21.27 -6.02 4.14
C TYR A 633 -21.52 -4.80 5.02
N LEU A 634 -22.66 -4.13 4.83
CA LEU A 634 -23.05 -2.92 5.57
C LEU A 634 -24.00 -3.21 6.76
N GLY A 635 -24.28 -4.48 7.03
CA GLY A 635 -25.05 -4.89 8.19
C GLY A 635 -26.56 -4.94 7.98
N GLU A 636 -27.27 -5.06 9.12
CA GLU A 636 -28.71 -4.99 9.18
C GLU A 636 -29.18 -3.55 8.96
N VAL A 637 -30.22 -3.40 8.12
CA VAL A 637 -30.83 -2.10 7.84
C VAL A 637 -32.30 -2.07 8.24
N LYS A 638 -32.79 -0.89 8.61
CA LYS A 638 -34.19 -0.64 8.99
C LYS A 638 -34.83 0.32 8.00
N LEU A 639 -36.15 0.14 7.77
CA LEU A 639 -36.91 1.05 6.95
C LEU A 639 -36.97 2.43 7.63
N GLU A 640 -36.54 3.48 6.92
CA GLU A 640 -36.78 4.88 7.32
C GLU A 640 -37.99 5.45 6.61
N SER A 641 -38.05 5.30 5.29
CA SER A 641 -39.16 5.80 4.48
C SER A 641 -39.30 5.03 3.17
N TYR A 642 -40.45 5.12 2.56
CA TYR A 642 -40.68 4.59 1.21
C TYR A 642 -41.57 5.53 0.39
N SER A 643 -41.44 5.46 -0.92
CA SER A 643 -42.29 6.18 -1.87
C SER A 643 -42.38 5.42 -3.20
N GLY A 644 -43.22 5.87 -4.09
CA GLY A 644 -43.34 5.29 -5.42
C GLY A 644 -43.99 3.91 -5.45
N SER A 645 -44.22 3.43 -6.66
CA SER A 645 -44.82 2.09 -6.92
C SER A 645 -44.31 1.58 -8.28
N ARG A 646 -43.78 0.34 -8.30
CA ARG A 646 -43.33 -0.38 -9.49
C ARG A 646 -42.23 0.30 -10.32
N PRO A 647 -41.05 0.60 -9.73
CA PRO A 647 -40.52 0.11 -8.45
C PRO A 647 -40.94 0.99 -7.25
N MET A 648 -40.87 0.42 -6.05
CA MET A 648 -40.87 1.19 -4.81
C MET A 648 -39.46 1.74 -4.59
N GLN A 649 -39.39 2.97 -4.11
CA GLN A 649 -38.16 3.60 -3.64
C GLN A 649 -38.14 3.51 -2.12
N ILE A 650 -37.10 2.93 -1.57
CA ILE A 650 -36.95 2.69 -0.15
C ILE A 650 -35.69 3.37 0.36
N VAL A 651 -35.81 4.07 1.48
CA VAL A 651 -34.64 4.58 2.21
C VAL A 651 -34.40 3.67 3.39
N TRP A 652 -33.24 3.04 3.38
CA TRP A 652 -32.76 2.18 4.46
C TRP A 652 -31.87 2.99 5.41
N LEU A 653 -32.07 2.81 6.71
CA LEU A 653 -31.24 3.33 7.79
C LEU A 653 -30.28 2.25 8.25
N LEU A 654 -28.99 2.54 8.16
CA LEU A 654 -27.92 1.70 8.66
C LEU A 654 -27.71 1.94 10.16
N LYS A 655 -27.34 0.89 10.88
CA LYS A 655 -27.00 0.97 12.30
C LYS A 655 -25.61 1.61 12.51
N ASP A 656 -24.65 1.22 11.68
CA ASP A 656 -23.29 1.73 11.65
C ASP A 656 -23.06 2.55 10.36
N PRO A 657 -22.21 3.60 10.39
CA PRO A 657 -21.96 4.39 9.21
C PRO A 657 -21.22 3.56 8.15
N MET A 658 -21.53 3.78 6.88
CA MET A 658 -20.77 3.20 5.77
C MET A 658 -19.29 3.60 5.88
N PRO A 659 -18.35 2.70 5.50
CA PRO A 659 -16.97 3.11 5.26
C PRO A 659 -16.89 4.29 4.30
N GLY A 660 -15.96 5.21 4.55
CA GLY A 660 -15.80 6.43 3.73
C GLY A 660 -15.67 6.13 2.23
N GLU A 661 -14.91 5.10 1.91
CA GLU A 661 -14.73 4.60 0.55
C GLU A 661 -16.05 4.16 -0.11
N VAL A 662 -16.90 3.41 0.62
CA VAL A 662 -18.22 3.00 0.12
C VAL A 662 -19.09 4.21 -0.12
N TYR A 663 -19.11 5.15 0.83
CA TYR A 663 -19.86 6.39 0.72
C TYR A 663 -19.42 7.20 -0.50
N GLU A 664 -18.14 7.35 -0.75
CA GLU A 664 -17.59 8.12 -1.87
C GLU A 664 -18.07 7.62 -3.25
N TYR A 665 -18.05 6.31 -3.49
CA TYR A 665 -18.53 5.80 -4.79
C TYR A 665 -20.06 5.60 -4.83
N ALA A 666 -20.73 5.55 -3.69
CA ALA A 666 -22.18 5.36 -3.61
C ALA A 666 -22.96 6.67 -3.56
N VAL A 667 -22.34 7.79 -3.15
CA VAL A 667 -23.01 9.09 -3.11
C VAL A 667 -23.34 9.59 -4.51
N LYS A 668 -24.57 10.06 -4.69
CA LYS A 668 -24.96 10.75 -5.93
C LYS A 668 -24.63 12.22 -5.80
N TYR A 669 -23.61 12.68 -6.50
CA TYR A 669 -23.39 14.10 -6.65
C TYR A 669 -24.51 14.68 -7.52
N VAL A 670 -25.30 15.55 -6.95
CA VAL A 670 -26.23 16.40 -7.73
C VAL A 670 -25.35 17.45 -8.41
N VAL A 671 -25.07 17.24 -9.71
CA VAL A 671 -24.41 18.24 -10.56
C VAL A 671 -25.46 19.28 -10.96
#